data_51dc6e0dc94e24e48d4427f0471d44c6
#
_entry.id   51dc6e0dc94e24e48d4427f0471d44c6
#
_cell.length_a   1.000
_cell.length_b   1.000
_cell.length_c   1.000
_cell.angle_alpha   90.00
_cell.angle_beta   90.00
_cell.angle_gamma   90.00
#
_symmetry.space_group_name_H-M   'P 1'
#
loop_
_entity.id
_entity.type
_entity.pdbx_description
1 polymer ?
#
loop_
_entity_poly.entity_id
_entity_poly.type
_entity_poly.pdbx_seq_one_letter_code
_entity_poly.pdbx_strand_id
1 'polypeptide(L)'
;MPILATTREPPINRSTDQQIRKGSIVTEPVKSSTPSTALPKPAATAPRTLARLWPAWVILGLTGAAWVVSVTPAINNLTRFIVMMVGPLVGAVLSAVWLLGFSRLGWRERVSVALIAIALGLVAWQVSHEGMGVTVWIYGVPLALAAIAIGETLWRNRPARPRIGLVAALLVVAWGWLPFVRNDGFRGDYLPELTWRWTPTKESLLAPAMIPPATPVAEVAVTPATNPFDPENLDEYLSIHANDWPNFRGSQLQGRAESITEPLDWEKHPPTVLWKQPIGPGWSSFIYVAEKLYTQEQRGEQELVSCYDAATGKPVWQSAHLTRFSEVVSGAGPRATPTFDEGQLFTFGATGLLTCHNAENGRVVWQRDLLKEVNAQLPMWGFSGSPIVVGHSLPWGASSMKAHSHRQVIVYAGGSGDNGLMAFDCVTGKTEWAIKSKGMNFSSAQPIGENFQHNMIVFGDEDGLFAVEPATPKILWKFRPSEWKGPAMCQPLQIVESRPKPRDPADVSVTPLVLENGRFPTTTNSLIVTLGDGIGVARLEMKFVPDDPMPHTLAGDSSYKGTFSVKEVWTSNQLKPSFNDMVYHQGHLYGFDQNILGCLDAETGQRKWKKGRYGFGQMILLPEVDQLIVLSEFGECVLVAAEPTAHRELGRFPAIEGKTWNHPIIAGQTLFVRNGEEAAALKLVR
;
A
#
# COMPACT_ATOMS: atom_id res chain seq x y z
N MET A 1 38.49 32.22 24.76
CA MET A 1 38.97 33.48 25.37
C MET A 1 37.93 33.95 26.36
N PRO A 2 38.38 34.51 27.45
CA PRO A 2 38.56 33.83 28.70
C PRO A 2 37.85 34.53 29.88
N ILE A 3 37.99 33.86 31.06
CA ILE A 3 38.42 34.47 32.36
C ILE A 3 37.26 34.85 33.31
N LEU A 4 37.17 34.57 34.56
CA LEU A 4 37.93 34.21 35.77
C LEU A 4 36.86 33.95 36.84
N ALA A 5 36.90 32.93 37.68
CA ALA A 5 37.61 32.74 38.93
C ALA A 5 37.32 33.75 40.07
N THR A 6 36.89 33.23 41.20
CA THR A 6 37.37 33.43 42.58
C THR A 6 36.46 32.77 43.60
N THR A 7 36.83 31.70 44.22
CA THR A 7 37.42 31.47 45.56
C THR A 7 36.89 32.33 46.72
N ARG A 8 36.41 31.65 47.81
CA ARG A 8 36.78 31.84 49.20
C ARG A 8 36.06 30.91 50.17
N GLU A 9 36.80 30.05 50.81
CA GLU A 9 36.61 29.52 52.17
C GLU A 9 37.36 30.41 53.16
N PRO A 10 37.44 30.07 54.51
CA PRO A 10 36.51 29.73 55.60
C PRO A 10 36.56 30.78 56.73
N PRO A 11 36.22 30.60 57.98
CA PRO A 11 36.95 29.82 58.95
C PRO A 11 36.17 29.21 60.20
N ILE A 12 36.87 28.31 60.82
CA ILE A 12 36.78 27.62 62.10
C ILE A 12 36.65 28.59 63.28
N ASN A 13 35.91 28.25 64.36
CA ASN A 13 36.46 28.36 65.69
C ASN A 13 35.78 27.48 66.76
N ARG A 14 36.64 27.03 67.66
CA ARG A 14 36.54 26.21 68.85
C ARG A 14 35.97 26.98 70.03
N SER A 15 35.51 26.28 71.08
CA SER A 15 36.05 26.10 72.44
C SER A 15 34.93 25.81 73.47
N THR A 16 35.06 24.68 74.16
CA THR A 16 35.43 24.54 75.58
C THR A 16 34.48 25.29 76.54
N ASP A 17 33.86 24.69 77.57
CA ASP A 17 34.47 24.22 78.77
C ASP A 17 33.43 23.57 79.72
N GLN A 18 33.96 22.64 80.50
CA GLN A 18 33.64 22.06 81.76
C GLN A 18 32.67 22.84 82.70
N GLN A 19 31.88 22.14 83.51
CA GLN A 19 32.06 22.12 84.99
C GLN A 19 31.24 21.01 85.70
N ILE A 20 31.93 20.40 86.60
CA ILE A 20 31.69 19.42 87.68
C ILE A 20 30.88 19.99 88.82
N ARG A 21 30.05 19.20 89.54
CA ARG A 21 29.84 19.11 91.00
C ARG A 21 28.88 17.95 91.33
N LYS A 22 29.39 16.92 91.95
CA LYS A 22 29.52 16.44 93.34
C LYS A 22 28.21 16.35 94.17
N GLY A 23 27.96 15.13 94.60
CA GLY A 23 27.57 14.72 96.01
C GLY A 23 26.09 14.45 96.18
N SER A 24 25.68 13.31 96.66
CA SER A 24 25.88 12.67 97.96
C SER A 24 25.24 11.27 97.96
N ILE A 25 25.84 10.44 98.76
CA ILE A 25 25.55 9.03 99.07
C ILE A 25 24.38 8.97 100.07
N VAL A 26 23.37 8.08 99.84
CA VAL A 26 22.61 7.43 100.91
C VAL A 26 22.41 5.97 100.55
N THR A 27 22.88 5.13 101.49
CA THR A 27 22.85 3.67 101.46
C THR A 27 21.52 3.11 101.94
N GLU A 28 21.19 1.89 101.43
CA GLU A 28 20.47 0.72 102.02
C GLU A 28 19.06 0.40 101.40
N PRO A 29 18.63 -0.93 101.42
CA PRO A 29 19.39 -2.16 101.41
C PRO A 29 18.96 -3.12 100.28
N VAL A 30 19.80 -4.09 100.11
CA VAL A 30 19.69 -5.24 99.15
C VAL A 30 18.44 -6.09 99.39
N LYS A 31 17.67 -6.34 98.42
CA LYS A 31 16.82 -7.54 98.23
C LYS A 31 17.25 -8.29 96.99
N SER A 32 17.78 -9.44 97.19
CA SER A 32 18.12 -10.44 96.19
C SER A 32 16.85 -10.88 95.41
N SER A 33 16.84 -10.67 94.11
CA SER A 33 15.97 -11.41 93.21
C SER A 33 16.77 -11.69 91.96
N THR A 34 17.00 -12.96 91.69
CA THR A 34 17.61 -13.56 90.52
C THR A 34 16.94 -13.07 89.18
N PRO A 35 17.71 -12.59 88.25
CA PRO A 35 17.13 -12.28 86.91
C PRO A 35 16.94 -13.56 86.14
N SER A 36 15.70 -13.95 85.87
CA SER A 36 15.34 -14.86 84.84
C SER A 36 15.71 -14.24 83.49
N THR A 37 16.74 -14.76 82.85
CA THR A 37 17.09 -14.50 81.45
C THR A 37 16.05 -15.18 80.53
N ALA A 38 14.92 -14.50 80.31
CA ALA A 38 14.04 -14.79 79.23
C ALA A 38 14.65 -14.21 77.93
N LEU A 39 15.21 -15.07 77.07
CA LEU A 39 15.55 -14.73 75.70
C LEU A 39 14.35 -14.07 75.02
N PRO A 40 14.54 -12.95 74.29
CA PRO A 40 13.44 -12.38 73.51
C PRO A 40 12.94 -13.42 72.52
N LYS A 41 11.64 -13.77 72.61
CA LYS A 41 10.97 -14.57 71.60
C LYS A 41 11.22 -13.89 70.24
N PRO A 42 11.72 -14.68 69.25
CA PRO A 42 11.80 -14.15 67.89
C PRO A 42 10.40 -13.64 67.50
N ALA A 43 10.34 -12.37 67.08
CA ALA A 43 9.12 -11.77 66.57
C ALA A 43 8.53 -12.74 65.54
N ALA A 44 7.31 -13.22 65.78
CA ALA A 44 6.59 -14.06 64.83
C ALA A 44 6.53 -13.29 63.50
N THR A 45 7.32 -13.74 62.55
CA THR A 45 7.23 -13.27 61.17
C THR A 45 5.81 -13.57 60.68
N ALA A 46 5.02 -12.53 60.48
CA ALA A 46 3.69 -12.65 59.93
C ALA A 46 3.73 -13.60 58.67
N PRO A 47 2.78 -14.51 58.55
CA PRO A 47 2.80 -15.44 57.42
C PRO A 47 2.87 -14.65 56.13
N ARG A 48 3.96 -14.81 55.35
CA ARG A 48 4.11 -14.23 54.04
C ARG A 48 3.00 -14.73 53.16
N THR A 49 2.01 -13.90 52.87
CA THR A 49 0.98 -14.24 51.88
C THR A 49 1.67 -14.42 50.50
N LEU A 50 1.70 -15.64 50.01
CA LEU A 50 2.27 -15.93 48.72
C LEU A 50 1.49 -15.17 47.63
N ALA A 51 2.24 -14.53 46.73
CA ALA A 51 1.66 -13.81 45.57
C ALA A 51 0.77 -14.74 44.73
N ARG A 52 -0.39 -14.25 44.32
CA ARG A 52 -1.26 -14.95 43.36
C ARG A 52 -0.70 -14.75 41.95
N LEU A 53 0.12 -15.68 41.45
CA LEU A 53 0.81 -15.56 40.17
C LEU A 53 0.07 -16.26 39.04
N TRP A 54 -0.84 -17.21 39.32
CA TRP A 54 -1.57 -17.93 38.27
C TRP A 54 -2.32 -17.03 37.29
N PRO A 55 -2.96 -15.87 37.69
CA PRO A 55 -3.64 -15.03 36.71
C PRO A 55 -2.66 -14.37 35.72
N ALA A 56 -1.43 -14.03 36.17
CA ALA A 56 -0.41 -13.51 35.26
C ALA A 56 -0.08 -14.50 34.13
N TRP A 57 0.06 -15.77 34.47
CA TRP A 57 0.31 -16.83 33.48
C TRP A 57 -0.89 -17.07 32.56
N VAL A 58 -2.12 -16.98 33.07
CA VAL A 58 -3.32 -17.06 32.23
C VAL A 58 -3.38 -15.88 31.26
N ILE A 59 -3.15 -14.65 31.73
CA ILE A 59 -3.14 -13.45 30.88
C ILE A 59 -2.05 -13.57 29.82
N LEU A 60 -0.85 -14.00 30.21
CA LEU A 60 0.25 -14.21 29.27
C LEU A 60 -0.10 -15.28 28.23
N GLY A 61 -0.72 -16.40 28.66
CA GLY A 61 -1.22 -17.45 27.78
C GLY A 61 -2.26 -16.94 26.77
N LEU A 62 -3.22 -16.14 27.23
CA LEU A 62 -4.22 -15.52 26.36
C LEU A 62 -3.59 -14.53 25.37
N THR A 63 -2.63 -13.70 25.83
CA THR A 63 -1.88 -12.79 24.95
C THR A 63 -1.04 -13.57 23.92
N GLY A 64 -0.41 -14.67 24.34
CA GLY A 64 0.32 -15.57 23.45
C GLY A 64 -0.60 -16.26 22.43
N ALA A 65 -1.79 -16.71 22.86
CA ALA A 65 -2.80 -17.28 21.96
C ALA A 65 -3.29 -16.24 20.94
N ALA A 66 -3.53 -15.00 21.37
CA ALA A 66 -3.86 -13.90 20.47
C ALA A 66 -2.74 -13.66 19.43
N TRP A 67 -1.48 -13.72 19.87
CA TRP A 67 -0.34 -13.61 18.96
C TRP A 67 -0.28 -14.78 17.97
N VAL A 68 -0.52 -16.02 18.39
CA VAL A 68 -0.62 -17.19 17.49
C VAL A 68 -1.75 -16.99 16.46
N VAL A 69 -2.92 -16.50 16.89
CA VAL A 69 -4.03 -16.18 15.98
C VAL A 69 -3.60 -15.14 14.95
N SER A 70 -2.87 -14.10 15.37
CA SER A 70 -2.44 -13.03 14.46
C SER A 70 -1.45 -13.48 13.37
N VAL A 71 -0.70 -14.57 13.59
CA VAL A 71 0.25 -15.11 12.61
C VAL A 71 -0.28 -16.34 11.87
N THR A 72 -1.49 -16.81 12.18
CA THR A 72 -2.07 -18.03 11.58
C THR A 72 -2.68 -17.75 10.21
N PRO A 73 -2.14 -18.31 9.10
CA PRO A 73 -2.60 -17.98 7.74
C PRO A 73 -4.03 -18.45 7.40
N ALA A 74 -4.62 -19.34 8.20
CA ALA A 74 -5.99 -19.84 7.99
C ALA A 74 -7.05 -18.81 8.40
N ILE A 75 -6.69 -17.77 9.15
CA ILE A 75 -7.58 -16.72 9.63
C ILE A 75 -7.49 -15.52 8.66
N ASN A 76 -8.63 -14.86 8.40
CA ASN A 76 -8.66 -13.72 7.50
C ASN A 76 -7.78 -12.57 8.02
N ASN A 77 -7.20 -11.81 7.10
CA ASN A 77 -6.19 -10.79 7.41
C ASN A 77 -6.69 -9.69 8.33
N LEU A 78 -7.94 -9.22 8.17
CA LEU A 78 -8.52 -8.18 9.02
C LEU A 78 -8.61 -8.65 10.48
N THR A 79 -9.08 -9.88 10.71
CA THR A 79 -9.13 -10.46 12.06
C THR A 79 -7.73 -10.60 12.66
N ARG A 80 -6.76 -11.05 11.87
CA ARG A 80 -5.35 -11.14 12.27
C ARG A 80 -4.80 -9.79 12.69
N PHE A 81 -5.03 -8.78 11.88
CA PHE A 81 -4.62 -7.40 12.15
C PHE A 81 -5.25 -6.83 13.42
N ILE A 82 -6.57 -6.99 13.57
CA ILE A 82 -7.29 -6.53 14.79
C ILE A 82 -6.74 -7.23 16.03
N VAL A 83 -6.55 -8.55 15.98
CA VAL A 83 -6.02 -9.31 17.12
C VAL A 83 -4.57 -8.91 17.44
N MET A 84 -3.76 -8.64 16.44
CA MET A 84 -2.38 -8.17 16.61
C MET A 84 -2.33 -6.79 17.28
N MET A 85 -3.23 -5.87 16.91
CA MET A 85 -3.29 -4.52 17.48
C MET A 85 -3.91 -4.48 18.89
N VAL A 86 -5.03 -5.17 19.06
CA VAL A 86 -5.84 -5.10 20.28
C VAL A 86 -5.35 -6.09 21.35
N GLY A 87 -4.84 -7.24 20.97
CA GLY A 87 -4.40 -8.31 21.88
C GLY A 87 -3.41 -7.84 22.95
N PRO A 88 -2.29 -7.17 22.56
CA PRO A 88 -1.34 -6.61 23.54
C PRO A 88 -1.97 -5.57 24.50
N LEU A 89 -2.85 -4.72 24.00
CA LEU A 89 -3.55 -3.71 24.81
C LEU A 89 -4.46 -4.35 25.86
N VAL A 90 -5.25 -5.34 25.45
CA VAL A 90 -6.10 -6.12 26.37
C VAL A 90 -5.24 -6.84 27.40
N GLY A 91 -4.14 -7.47 26.98
CA GLY A 91 -3.18 -8.10 27.87
C GLY A 91 -2.59 -7.12 28.88
N ALA A 92 -2.23 -5.91 28.46
CA ALA A 92 -1.73 -4.86 29.34
C ALA A 92 -2.78 -4.42 30.38
N VAL A 93 -4.02 -4.17 29.95
CA VAL A 93 -5.12 -3.77 30.87
C VAL A 93 -5.40 -4.89 31.89
N LEU A 94 -5.55 -6.12 31.44
CA LEU A 94 -5.79 -7.26 32.34
C LEU A 94 -4.63 -7.43 33.34
N SER A 95 -3.40 -7.25 32.89
CA SER A 95 -2.21 -7.33 33.73
C SER A 95 -2.13 -6.17 34.74
N ALA A 96 -2.50 -4.97 34.35
CA ALA A 96 -2.59 -3.83 35.26
C ALA A 96 -3.66 -4.07 36.35
N VAL A 97 -4.85 -4.55 35.98
CA VAL A 97 -5.94 -4.93 36.90
C VAL A 97 -5.47 -6.02 37.87
N TRP A 98 -4.81 -7.07 37.35
CA TRP A 98 -4.25 -8.10 38.22
C TRP A 98 -3.16 -7.58 39.12
N LEU A 99 -2.16 -6.85 38.61
CA LEU A 99 -1.02 -6.38 39.35
C LEU A 99 -1.46 -5.44 40.49
N LEU A 100 -2.29 -4.48 40.16
CA LEU A 100 -2.71 -3.44 41.11
C LEU A 100 -3.82 -3.91 42.07
N GLY A 101 -4.75 -4.75 41.61
CA GLY A 101 -5.92 -5.19 42.40
C GLY A 101 -5.76 -6.56 43.07
N PHE A 102 -5.26 -7.56 42.41
CA PHE A 102 -5.42 -8.97 42.80
C PHE A 102 -4.13 -9.74 43.07
N SER A 103 -2.94 -9.16 42.84
CA SER A 103 -1.66 -9.89 42.89
C SER A 103 -1.21 -10.31 44.29
N ARG A 104 -1.75 -9.72 45.36
CA ARG A 104 -1.32 -9.87 46.75
C ARG A 104 0.14 -9.45 46.99
N LEU A 105 0.77 -8.76 46.06
CA LEU A 105 2.07 -8.12 46.26
C LEU A 105 1.91 -6.91 47.19
N GLY A 106 2.98 -6.46 47.82
CA GLY A 106 2.98 -5.22 48.62
C GLY A 106 2.65 -4.00 47.74
N TRP A 107 1.89 -3.03 48.29
CA TRP A 107 1.48 -1.85 47.49
C TRP A 107 2.65 -1.12 46.80
N ARG A 108 3.72 -0.90 47.52
CA ARG A 108 4.93 -0.27 46.99
C ARG A 108 5.53 -1.07 45.83
N GLU A 109 5.52 -2.40 45.91
CA GLU A 109 6.02 -3.30 44.86
C GLU A 109 5.16 -3.22 43.60
N ARG A 110 3.83 -3.27 43.75
CA ARG A 110 2.89 -3.16 42.62
C ARG A 110 3.11 -1.86 41.86
N VAL A 111 3.17 -0.74 42.60
CA VAL A 111 3.36 0.60 42.00
C VAL A 111 4.74 0.71 41.35
N SER A 112 5.80 0.21 42.04
CA SER A 112 7.16 0.25 41.47
C SER A 112 7.27 -0.54 40.18
N VAL A 113 6.75 -1.78 40.14
CA VAL A 113 6.77 -2.61 38.91
C VAL A 113 6.00 -1.95 37.79
N ALA A 114 4.79 -1.42 38.07
CA ALA A 114 3.99 -0.73 37.07
C ALA A 114 4.70 0.51 36.49
N LEU A 115 5.24 1.35 37.39
CA LEU A 115 5.95 2.58 36.99
C LEU A 115 7.22 2.25 36.18
N ILE A 116 8.00 1.25 36.59
CA ILE A 116 9.20 0.82 35.84
C ILE A 116 8.80 0.29 34.46
N ALA A 117 7.75 -0.54 34.35
CA ALA A 117 7.30 -1.08 33.07
C ALA A 117 6.84 0.03 32.12
N ILE A 118 6.05 1.00 32.60
CA ILE A 118 5.59 2.15 31.83
C ILE A 118 6.77 3.05 31.43
N ALA A 119 7.63 3.40 32.37
CA ALA A 119 8.77 4.29 32.12
C ALA A 119 9.71 3.69 31.05
N LEU A 120 10.06 2.40 31.18
CA LEU A 120 10.90 1.72 30.18
C LEU A 120 10.21 1.61 28.81
N GLY A 121 8.89 1.37 28.78
CA GLY A 121 8.12 1.37 27.54
C GLY A 121 8.12 2.73 26.85
N LEU A 122 7.91 3.83 27.61
CA LEU A 122 7.97 5.20 27.08
C LEU A 122 9.38 5.55 26.58
N VAL A 123 10.42 5.18 27.34
CA VAL A 123 11.82 5.38 26.92
C VAL A 123 12.08 4.58 25.64
N ALA A 124 11.70 3.30 25.60
CA ALA A 124 11.88 2.47 24.40
C ALA A 124 11.19 3.09 23.19
N TRP A 125 9.95 3.58 23.36
CA TRP A 125 9.22 4.25 22.27
C TRP A 125 9.94 5.51 21.78
N GLN A 126 10.42 6.35 22.70
CA GLN A 126 11.09 7.61 22.36
C GLN A 126 12.45 7.42 21.67
N VAL A 127 13.20 6.35 22.02
CA VAL A 127 14.54 6.11 21.44
C VAL A 127 14.52 5.14 20.26
N SER A 128 13.41 4.46 20.01
CA SER A 128 13.24 3.57 18.86
C SER A 128 13.20 4.36 17.56
N HIS A 129 13.56 3.70 16.46
CA HIS A 129 13.47 4.28 15.13
C HIS A 129 12.01 4.66 14.80
N GLU A 130 11.81 5.78 14.11
CA GLU A 130 10.46 6.28 13.75
C GLU A 130 9.59 5.24 13.01
N GLY A 131 10.19 4.42 12.13
CA GLY A 131 9.51 3.32 11.44
C GLY A 131 8.95 2.23 12.37
N MET A 132 9.40 2.17 13.62
CA MET A 132 8.85 1.22 14.60
C MET A 132 7.42 1.57 15.01
N GLY A 133 7.09 2.84 15.18
CA GLY A 133 5.73 3.29 15.50
C GLY A 133 5.00 2.38 16.50
N VAL A 134 3.81 1.91 16.13
CA VAL A 134 2.98 1.01 16.92
C VAL A 134 3.64 -0.35 17.18
N THR A 135 4.60 -0.76 16.38
CA THR A 135 5.32 -2.06 16.48
C THR A 135 6.04 -2.19 17.83
N VAL A 136 6.51 -1.07 18.41
CA VAL A 136 7.09 -1.04 19.77
C VAL A 136 6.13 -1.65 20.79
N TRP A 137 4.86 -1.29 20.73
CA TRP A 137 3.85 -1.77 21.67
C TRP A 137 3.39 -3.19 21.37
N ILE A 138 3.29 -3.57 20.09
CA ILE A 138 2.90 -4.91 19.66
C ILE A 138 3.87 -5.96 20.21
N TYR A 139 5.17 -5.69 20.16
CA TYR A 139 6.20 -6.63 20.63
C TYR A 139 6.61 -6.38 22.06
N GLY A 140 6.73 -5.13 22.48
CA GLY A 140 7.22 -4.77 23.80
C GLY A 140 6.26 -5.16 24.93
N VAL A 141 4.95 -4.96 24.75
CA VAL A 141 3.96 -5.27 25.79
C VAL A 141 3.93 -6.76 26.16
N PRO A 142 3.77 -7.70 25.20
CA PRO A 142 3.78 -9.13 25.54
C PRO A 142 5.08 -9.57 26.24
N LEU A 143 6.23 -9.07 25.80
CA LEU A 143 7.52 -9.38 26.41
C LEU A 143 7.63 -8.78 27.82
N ALA A 144 7.12 -7.57 28.06
CA ALA A 144 7.08 -6.95 29.37
C ALA A 144 6.16 -7.74 30.33
N LEU A 145 5.01 -8.23 29.86
CA LEU A 145 4.13 -9.08 30.65
C LEU A 145 4.81 -10.41 31.01
N ALA A 146 5.54 -11.01 30.06
CA ALA A 146 6.34 -12.19 30.30
C ALA A 146 7.45 -11.91 31.33
N ALA A 147 8.16 -10.79 31.22
CA ALA A 147 9.19 -10.37 32.16
C ALA A 147 8.65 -10.25 33.58
N ILE A 148 7.49 -9.61 33.77
CA ILE A 148 6.83 -9.49 35.08
C ILE A 148 6.43 -10.87 35.62
N ALA A 149 5.75 -11.70 34.81
CA ALA A 149 5.29 -13.02 35.24
C ALA A 149 6.46 -13.94 35.62
N ILE A 150 7.53 -13.94 34.83
CA ILE A 150 8.75 -14.74 35.06
C ILE A 150 9.48 -14.23 36.31
N GLY A 151 9.75 -12.94 36.42
CA GLY A 151 10.51 -12.36 37.52
C GLY A 151 9.82 -12.54 38.88
N GLU A 152 8.51 -12.31 38.92
CA GLU A 152 7.70 -12.56 40.14
C GLU A 152 7.64 -14.05 40.48
N THR A 153 7.67 -14.94 39.51
CA THR A 153 7.63 -16.40 39.74
C THR A 153 8.99 -16.92 40.25
N LEU A 154 10.08 -16.55 39.58
CA LEU A 154 11.43 -17.05 39.91
C LEU A 154 11.86 -16.66 41.35
N TRP A 155 11.56 -15.42 41.74
CA TRP A 155 11.98 -14.93 43.06
C TRP A 155 10.81 -14.72 44.03
N ARG A 156 9.72 -15.46 43.89
CA ARG A 156 8.52 -15.37 44.74
C ARG A 156 8.80 -15.47 46.22
N ASN A 157 9.87 -16.19 46.60
CA ASN A 157 10.27 -16.41 48.00
C ASN A 157 11.29 -15.38 48.51
N ARG A 158 11.75 -14.44 47.66
CA ARG A 158 12.71 -13.39 48.05
C ARG A 158 11.99 -12.14 48.54
N PRO A 159 12.67 -11.27 49.31
CA PRO A 159 12.15 -9.97 49.70
C PRO A 159 11.78 -9.11 48.47
N ALA A 160 10.92 -8.10 48.67
CA ALA A 160 10.41 -7.25 47.58
C ALA A 160 11.54 -6.53 46.78
N ARG A 161 12.53 -5.95 47.48
CA ARG A 161 13.60 -5.20 46.82
C ARG A 161 14.37 -6.01 45.74
N PRO A 162 15.00 -7.17 46.07
CA PRO A 162 15.69 -7.95 45.02
C PRO A 162 14.71 -8.47 43.94
N ARG A 163 13.46 -8.76 44.26
CA ARG A 163 12.43 -9.19 43.32
C ARG A 163 12.11 -8.10 42.30
N ILE A 164 11.88 -6.86 42.78
CA ILE A 164 11.72 -5.68 41.91
C ILE A 164 12.97 -5.52 41.02
N GLY A 165 14.18 -5.69 41.57
CA GLY A 165 15.43 -5.60 40.81
C GLY A 165 15.48 -6.63 39.66
N LEU A 166 15.08 -7.88 39.91
CA LEU A 166 15.01 -8.91 38.84
C LEU A 166 13.97 -8.57 37.76
N VAL A 167 12.77 -8.17 38.19
CA VAL A 167 11.71 -7.75 37.26
C VAL A 167 12.17 -6.56 36.41
N ALA A 168 12.82 -5.58 37.05
CA ALA A 168 13.37 -4.43 36.32
C ALA A 168 14.44 -4.83 35.30
N ALA A 169 15.36 -5.74 35.67
CA ALA A 169 16.36 -6.27 34.74
C ALA A 169 15.72 -7.00 33.53
N LEU A 170 14.71 -7.83 33.80
CA LEU A 170 13.97 -8.52 32.73
C LEU A 170 13.18 -7.53 31.85
N LEU A 171 12.60 -6.47 32.42
CA LEU A 171 11.92 -5.41 31.67
C LEU A 171 12.91 -4.62 30.81
N VAL A 172 14.13 -4.36 31.29
CA VAL A 172 15.19 -3.74 30.47
C VAL A 172 15.51 -4.63 29.25
N VAL A 173 15.58 -5.95 29.43
CA VAL A 173 15.79 -6.87 28.30
C VAL A 173 14.58 -6.86 27.36
N ALA A 174 13.35 -6.90 27.91
CA ALA A 174 12.12 -6.95 27.14
C ALA A 174 11.92 -5.72 26.25
N TRP A 175 12.25 -4.53 26.73
CA TRP A 175 12.15 -3.26 26.00
C TRP A 175 13.43 -2.85 25.28
N GLY A 176 14.59 -3.27 25.82
CA GLY A 176 15.90 -2.73 25.44
C GLY A 176 16.41 -3.17 24.06
N TRP A 177 15.85 -4.21 23.45
CA TRP A 177 16.24 -4.62 22.10
C TRP A 177 15.54 -3.82 20.99
N LEU A 178 14.34 -3.27 21.28
CA LEU A 178 13.51 -2.56 20.31
C LEU A 178 14.21 -1.33 19.70
N PRO A 179 15.01 -0.53 20.42
CA PRO A 179 15.79 0.57 19.82
C PRO A 179 16.84 0.15 18.79
N PHE A 180 17.22 -1.12 18.77
CA PHE A 180 18.22 -1.66 17.83
C PHE A 180 17.63 -2.16 16.53
N VAL A 181 16.30 -2.24 16.43
CA VAL A 181 15.60 -2.65 15.20
C VAL A 181 14.79 -1.50 14.63
N ARG A 182 14.51 -1.58 13.34
CA ARG A 182 13.53 -0.75 12.65
C ARG A 182 12.53 -1.64 11.94
N ASN A 183 11.35 -1.11 11.67
CA ASN A 183 10.36 -1.74 10.83
C ASN A 183 10.40 -1.06 9.45
N ASP A 184 10.69 -1.82 8.40
CA ASP A 184 10.75 -1.35 7.02
C ASP A 184 9.37 -1.45 6.30
N GLY A 185 8.30 -1.68 7.08
CA GLY A 185 6.92 -1.80 6.62
C GLY A 185 6.30 -3.13 7.01
N PHE A 186 5.08 -3.35 6.56
CA PHE A 186 4.35 -4.59 6.77
C PHE A 186 4.18 -5.32 5.45
N ARG A 187 4.20 -6.65 5.48
CA ARG A 187 3.78 -7.47 4.35
C ARG A 187 2.26 -7.43 4.22
N GLY A 188 1.73 -7.90 3.10
CA GLY A 188 0.29 -7.96 2.89
C GLY A 188 -0.47 -8.84 3.89
N ASP A 189 0.23 -9.73 4.60
CA ASP A 189 -0.32 -10.48 5.72
C ASP A 189 -0.22 -9.76 7.06
N TYR A 190 0.14 -8.49 7.07
CA TYR A 190 0.35 -7.59 8.22
C TYR A 190 1.49 -7.99 9.15
N LEU A 191 2.38 -8.89 8.76
CA LEU A 191 3.60 -9.14 9.54
C LEU A 191 4.63 -8.04 9.26
N PRO A 192 5.23 -7.42 10.31
CA PRO A 192 6.22 -6.38 10.12
C PRO A 192 7.55 -6.95 9.61
N GLU A 193 8.23 -6.16 8.80
CA GLU A 193 9.57 -6.47 8.30
C GLU A 193 10.62 -5.80 9.19
N LEU A 194 11.12 -6.56 10.15
CA LEU A 194 12.08 -6.06 11.13
C LEU A 194 13.51 -6.26 10.64
N THR A 195 14.28 -5.19 10.60
CA THR A 195 15.72 -5.19 10.28
C THR A 195 16.51 -4.49 11.37
N TRP A 196 17.82 -4.72 11.41
CA TRP A 196 18.68 -3.99 12.34
C TRP A 196 18.77 -2.51 11.95
N ARG A 197 18.69 -1.62 12.93
CA ARG A 197 18.71 -0.16 12.70
C ARG A 197 19.93 0.33 11.92
N TRP A 198 21.07 -0.32 12.07
CA TRP A 198 22.32 0.04 11.40
C TRP A 198 22.51 -0.60 10.01
N THR A 199 21.63 -1.50 9.60
CA THR A 199 21.65 -2.03 8.24
C THR A 199 21.27 -0.89 7.28
N PRO A 200 22.12 -0.53 6.31
CA PRO A 200 21.75 0.48 5.32
C PRO A 200 20.46 0.09 4.61
N THR A 201 19.57 1.05 4.37
CA THR A 201 18.43 0.83 3.47
C THR A 201 18.95 0.77 2.05
N LYS A 202 18.32 -0.02 1.16
CA LYS A 202 18.69 -0.02 -0.25
C LYS A 202 18.55 1.38 -0.86
N GLU A 203 17.54 2.17 -0.40
CA GLU A 203 17.41 3.59 -0.76
C GLU A 203 18.67 4.41 -0.42
N SER A 204 19.25 4.21 0.77
CA SER A 204 20.43 4.96 1.21
C SER A 204 21.71 4.61 0.44
N LEU A 205 21.71 3.49 -0.27
CA LEU A 205 22.82 3.05 -1.12
C LEU A 205 22.68 3.56 -2.56
N LEU A 206 21.54 4.14 -2.93
CA LEU A 206 21.36 4.72 -4.24
C LEU A 206 22.18 6.01 -4.37
N ALA A 207 22.74 6.22 -5.55
CA ALA A 207 23.35 7.50 -5.88
C ALA A 207 22.31 8.63 -5.72
N PRO A 208 22.70 9.82 -5.25
CA PRO A 208 21.83 10.98 -5.30
C PRO A 208 21.24 11.13 -6.70
N ALA A 209 19.99 11.62 -6.78
CA ALA A 209 19.38 11.91 -8.07
C ALA A 209 20.32 12.75 -8.93
N MET A 210 20.47 12.40 -10.20
CA MET A 210 21.16 13.25 -11.17
C MET A 210 20.30 14.49 -11.41
N ILE A 211 20.43 15.49 -10.53
CA ILE A 211 19.67 16.73 -10.64
C ILE A 211 20.53 17.70 -11.44
N PRO A 212 20.10 18.16 -12.60
CA PRO A 212 20.45 19.51 -13.02
C PRO A 212 19.92 20.46 -11.92
N PRO A 213 20.68 21.48 -11.47
CA PRO A 213 20.20 22.38 -10.43
C PRO A 213 18.81 22.84 -10.82
N ALA A 214 17.84 22.54 -9.97
CA ALA A 214 16.47 23.03 -10.14
C ALA A 214 16.59 24.55 -10.25
N THR A 215 16.35 25.08 -11.42
CA THR A 215 15.92 26.46 -11.53
C THR A 215 14.71 26.53 -10.61
N PRO A 216 14.69 27.40 -9.57
CA PRO A 216 13.50 27.54 -8.75
C PRO A 216 12.35 27.73 -9.72
N VAL A 217 11.39 26.84 -9.70
CA VAL A 217 10.12 27.07 -10.36
C VAL A 217 9.53 28.25 -9.60
N ALA A 218 9.87 29.47 -9.99
CA ALA A 218 9.05 30.62 -9.72
C ALA A 218 7.64 30.13 -10.07
N GLU A 219 6.71 30.31 -9.14
CA GLU A 219 5.28 30.15 -9.34
C GLU A 219 5.00 30.35 -10.84
N VAL A 220 4.82 29.25 -11.59
CA VAL A 220 4.64 29.35 -13.03
C VAL A 220 3.28 29.99 -13.18
N ALA A 221 3.28 31.33 -13.15
CA ALA A 221 2.22 32.07 -13.74
C ALA A 221 2.01 31.41 -15.10
N VAL A 222 0.81 30.97 -15.36
CA VAL A 222 0.38 30.39 -16.64
C VAL A 222 0.59 31.44 -17.70
N THR A 223 1.84 31.67 -18.07
CA THR A 223 2.17 32.33 -19.31
C THR A 223 1.81 31.28 -20.36
N PRO A 224 1.00 31.62 -21.36
CA PRO A 224 0.78 30.71 -22.47
C PRO A 224 2.17 30.52 -23.10
N ALA A 225 2.84 29.44 -22.70
CA ALA A 225 4.01 29.01 -23.41
C ALA A 225 3.55 28.77 -24.84
N THR A 226 4.24 29.36 -25.80
CA THR A 226 4.18 28.90 -27.18
C THR A 226 4.21 27.39 -27.10
N ASN A 227 3.12 26.75 -27.54
CA ASN A 227 2.88 25.34 -27.44
C ASN A 227 4.17 24.56 -27.76
N PRO A 228 4.86 23.91 -26.80
CA PRO A 228 6.10 23.18 -27.11
C PRO A 228 5.81 21.95 -27.98
N PHE A 229 4.55 21.61 -28.16
CA PHE A 229 4.05 20.60 -29.09
C PHE A 229 3.49 21.32 -30.30
N ASP A 230 4.27 21.32 -31.39
CA ASP A 230 3.81 21.82 -32.67
C ASP A 230 2.85 20.76 -33.27
N PRO A 231 1.54 21.04 -33.38
CA PRO A 231 0.60 20.08 -33.96
C PRO A 231 0.86 19.80 -35.44
N GLU A 232 1.73 20.54 -36.08
CA GLU A 232 2.12 20.30 -37.49
C GLU A 232 3.31 19.32 -37.61
N ASN A 233 3.98 18.95 -36.48
CA ASN A 233 5.15 18.08 -36.46
C ASN A 233 4.90 16.79 -35.65
N LEU A 234 3.74 16.18 -35.81
CA LEU A 234 3.33 14.97 -35.09
C LEU A 234 4.23 13.74 -35.37
N ASP A 235 4.90 13.70 -36.51
CA ASP A 235 5.83 12.63 -36.88
C ASP A 235 7.15 12.65 -36.07
N GLU A 236 7.42 13.73 -35.34
CA GLU A 236 8.62 13.89 -34.49
C GLU A 236 8.39 13.44 -33.05
N TYR A 237 7.14 13.16 -32.64
CA TYR A 237 6.82 12.72 -31.28
C TYR A 237 6.87 11.20 -31.17
N LEU A 238 7.29 10.73 -29.98
CA LEU A 238 7.22 9.32 -29.61
C LEU A 238 5.78 8.80 -29.79
N SER A 239 5.60 7.86 -30.69
CA SER A 239 4.30 7.21 -30.92
C SER A 239 4.21 5.90 -30.17
N ILE A 240 2.99 5.49 -29.82
CA ILE A 240 2.72 4.20 -29.18
C ILE A 240 2.71 3.09 -30.24
N HIS A 241 3.50 2.04 -30.03
CA HIS A 241 3.57 0.86 -30.90
C HIS A 241 2.81 -0.31 -30.26
N ALA A 242 2.53 -1.34 -31.07
CA ALA A 242 1.73 -2.50 -30.63
C ALA A 242 2.28 -3.25 -29.40
N ASN A 243 3.60 -3.21 -29.21
CA ASN A 243 4.25 -3.87 -28.07
C ASN A 243 4.51 -2.93 -26.88
N ASP A 244 4.06 -1.69 -26.95
CA ASP A 244 4.22 -0.74 -25.86
C ASP A 244 3.23 -1.00 -24.72
N TRP A 245 3.64 -0.55 -23.55
CA TRP A 245 2.85 -0.64 -22.31
C TRP A 245 2.69 0.76 -21.70
N PRO A 246 1.85 1.62 -22.31
CA PRO A 246 1.85 3.06 -22.05
C PRO A 246 1.15 3.48 -20.76
N ASN A 247 0.40 2.58 -20.12
CA ASN A 247 -0.43 2.88 -18.96
C ASN A 247 -0.31 1.80 -17.89
N PHE A 248 -0.82 2.09 -16.70
CA PHE A 248 -1.03 1.07 -15.68
C PHE A 248 -1.89 -0.06 -16.24
N ARG A 249 -1.37 -1.31 -16.18
CA ARG A 249 -1.98 -2.51 -16.73
C ARG A 249 -2.08 -2.56 -18.27
N GLY A 250 -1.24 -1.80 -18.98
CA GLY A 250 -1.08 -1.87 -20.43
C GLY A 250 -2.04 -0.99 -21.23
N SER A 251 -1.97 -1.09 -22.54
CA SER A 251 -2.74 -0.25 -23.48
C SER A 251 -4.26 -0.38 -23.31
N GLN A 252 -4.72 -1.56 -22.91
CA GLN A 252 -6.15 -1.84 -22.66
C GLN A 252 -6.54 -1.71 -21.18
N LEU A 253 -5.60 -1.37 -20.28
CA LEU A 253 -5.80 -1.24 -18.82
C LEU A 253 -6.34 -2.53 -18.16
N GLN A 254 -6.10 -3.70 -18.74
CA GLN A 254 -6.65 -4.99 -18.29
C GLN A 254 -5.60 -6.01 -17.84
N GLY A 255 -4.30 -5.65 -17.84
CA GLY A 255 -3.23 -6.56 -17.46
C GLY A 255 -3.05 -7.74 -18.41
N ARG A 256 -3.14 -7.49 -19.72
CA ARG A 256 -3.02 -8.49 -20.78
C ARG A 256 -1.83 -8.16 -21.68
N ALA A 257 -1.07 -9.18 -22.08
CA ALA A 257 0.02 -9.07 -23.04
C ALA A 257 -0.23 -10.02 -24.22
N GLU A 258 -0.51 -9.45 -25.38
CA GLU A 258 -0.82 -10.19 -26.61
C GLU A 258 0.44 -10.49 -27.44
N SER A 259 1.59 -9.93 -27.04
CA SER A 259 2.87 -10.11 -27.74
C SER A 259 3.48 -11.51 -27.59
N ILE A 260 3.01 -12.31 -26.64
CA ILE A 260 3.46 -13.69 -26.42
C ILE A 260 2.49 -14.62 -27.12
N THR A 261 2.90 -15.13 -28.28
CA THR A 261 2.07 -15.96 -29.17
C THR A 261 2.44 -17.45 -29.14
N GLU A 262 3.56 -17.78 -28.47
CA GLU A 262 3.99 -19.17 -28.29
C GLU A 262 3.99 -19.52 -26.80
N PRO A 263 3.51 -20.73 -26.41
CA PRO A 263 3.48 -21.14 -25.02
C PRO A 263 4.87 -21.12 -24.39
N LEU A 264 4.96 -20.51 -23.21
CA LEU A 264 6.18 -20.50 -22.41
C LEU A 264 6.33 -21.86 -21.69
N ASP A 265 7.55 -22.36 -21.64
CA ASP A 265 7.94 -23.59 -20.93
C ASP A 265 9.18 -23.29 -20.06
N TRP A 266 8.93 -22.83 -18.84
CA TRP A 266 10.02 -22.42 -17.94
C TRP A 266 10.74 -23.58 -17.27
N GLU A 267 10.23 -24.81 -17.37
CA GLU A 267 10.97 -25.99 -16.94
C GLU A 267 12.14 -26.29 -17.90
N LYS A 268 11.92 -26.12 -19.21
CA LYS A 268 12.96 -26.34 -20.23
C LYS A 268 13.73 -25.07 -20.57
N HIS A 269 13.05 -23.94 -20.57
CA HIS A 269 13.56 -22.64 -21.00
C HIS A 269 13.24 -21.55 -19.98
N PRO A 270 13.94 -21.54 -18.83
CA PRO A 270 13.70 -20.52 -17.82
C PRO A 270 14.04 -19.12 -18.34
N PRO A 271 13.39 -18.06 -17.85
CA PRO A 271 13.71 -16.68 -18.21
C PRO A 271 15.19 -16.35 -18.00
N THR A 272 15.73 -15.50 -18.87
CA THR A 272 17.11 -15.02 -18.75
C THR A 272 17.13 -13.60 -18.25
N VAL A 273 17.88 -13.33 -17.18
CA VAL A 273 18.09 -11.97 -16.65
C VAL A 273 18.92 -11.18 -17.66
N LEU A 274 18.36 -10.11 -18.23
CA LEU A 274 19.08 -9.17 -19.10
C LEU A 274 19.87 -8.16 -18.25
N TRP A 275 19.21 -7.59 -17.26
CA TRP A 275 19.82 -6.73 -16.27
C TRP A 275 19.02 -6.76 -14.96
N LYS A 276 19.68 -6.41 -13.87
CA LYS A 276 19.11 -6.21 -12.55
C LYS A 276 19.83 -5.06 -11.87
N GLN A 277 19.09 -4.15 -11.26
CA GLN A 277 19.66 -2.97 -10.64
C GLN A 277 18.83 -2.48 -9.43
N PRO A 278 19.46 -1.73 -8.51
CA PRO A 278 18.73 -1.06 -7.45
C PRO A 278 17.88 0.07 -7.99
N ILE A 279 16.72 0.30 -7.34
CA ILE A 279 15.77 1.38 -7.62
C ILE A 279 15.25 1.97 -6.32
N GLY A 280 14.75 3.21 -6.36
CA GLY A 280 14.16 3.86 -5.19
C GLY A 280 12.80 3.28 -4.80
N PRO A 281 12.42 3.38 -3.49
CA PRO A 281 11.13 2.91 -3.01
C PRO A 281 9.96 3.59 -3.72
N GLY A 282 8.89 2.81 -3.87
CA GLY A 282 7.63 3.21 -4.49
C GLY A 282 6.89 2.02 -5.07
N TRP A 283 5.56 2.14 -5.13
CA TRP A 283 4.67 1.11 -5.68
C TRP A 283 4.22 1.43 -7.12
N SER A 284 4.74 2.53 -7.69
CA SER A 284 4.61 2.85 -9.11
C SER A 284 5.19 1.73 -9.96
N SER A 285 4.41 1.18 -10.88
CA SER A 285 4.90 0.21 -11.87
C SER A 285 5.70 0.91 -12.96
N PHE A 286 6.38 0.14 -13.79
CA PHE A 286 6.89 0.66 -15.04
C PHE A 286 5.76 0.87 -16.05
N ILE A 287 5.95 1.80 -16.96
CA ILE A 287 5.40 1.78 -18.32
C ILE A 287 6.54 1.70 -19.31
N TYR A 288 6.26 1.22 -20.51
CA TYR A 288 7.24 1.07 -21.59
C TYR A 288 6.72 1.71 -22.86
N VAL A 289 7.48 2.65 -23.42
CA VAL A 289 7.20 3.29 -24.71
C VAL A 289 8.52 3.57 -25.42
N ALA A 290 8.63 3.20 -26.68
CA ALA A 290 9.78 3.50 -27.53
C ALA A 290 11.14 3.19 -26.85
N GLU A 291 11.29 1.96 -26.38
CA GLU A 291 12.52 1.45 -25.72
C GLU A 291 12.90 2.18 -24.41
N LYS A 292 11.99 2.92 -23.80
CA LYS A 292 12.15 3.59 -22.53
C LYS A 292 11.18 3.04 -21.48
N LEU A 293 11.67 2.97 -20.24
CA LEU A 293 10.88 2.63 -19.07
C LEU A 293 10.68 3.90 -18.23
N TYR A 294 9.44 4.18 -17.87
CA TYR A 294 9.14 5.31 -17.00
C TYR A 294 8.49 4.80 -15.71
N THR A 295 8.82 5.42 -14.60
CA THR A 295 8.25 5.10 -13.28
C THR A 295 8.43 6.28 -12.32
N GLN A 296 7.84 6.16 -11.14
CA GLN A 296 8.06 7.09 -10.04
C GLN A 296 8.75 6.37 -8.87
N GLU A 297 9.65 7.04 -8.16
CA GLU A 297 10.41 6.48 -7.04
C GLU A 297 10.80 7.57 -6.03
N GLN A 298 11.07 7.17 -4.79
CA GLN A 298 11.58 8.08 -3.76
C GLN A 298 13.10 7.98 -3.66
N ARG A 299 13.77 9.12 -3.48
CA ARG A 299 15.20 9.18 -3.10
C ARG A 299 15.43 10.25 -2.05
N GLY A 300 15.61 9.84 -0.81
CA GLY A 300 15.65 10.77 0.31
C GLY A 300 14.40 11.65 0.36
N GLU A 301 14.58 12.96 0.43
CA GLU A 301 13.47 13.92 0.50
C GLU A 301 12.88 14.29 -0.87
N GLN A 302 13.19 13.52 -1.91
CA GLN A 302 12.75 13.81 -3.27
C GLN A 302 11.95 12.65 -3.86
N GLU A 303 10.79 12.94 -4.39
CA GLU A 303 10.03 12.06 -5.26
C GLU A 303 10.48 12.31 -6.69
N LEU A 304 10.91 11.25 -7.37
CA LEU A 304 11.44 11.31 -8.74
C LEU A 304 10.47 10.70 -9.73
N VAL A 305 10.38 11.33 -10.89
CA VAL A 305 9.95 10.70 -12.13
C VAL A 305 11.19 10.30 -12.89
N SER A 306 11.37 9.01 -13.15
CA SER A 306 12.60 8.46 -13.72
C SER A 306 12.31 7.78 -15.05
N CYS A 307 13.17 8.07 -16.04
CA CYS A 307 13.23 7.37 -17.32
C CYS A 307 14.49 6.52 -17.37
N TYR A 308 14.33 5.25 -17.74
CA TYR A 308 15.41 4.30 -17.90
C TYR A 308 15.44 3.78 -19.33
N ASP A 309 16.63 3.49 -19.83
CA ASP A 309 16.82 2.74 -21.07
C ASP A 309 16.43 1.27 -20.84
N ALA A 310 15.48 0.76 -21.61
CA ALA A 310 14.89 -0.55 -21.36
C ALA A 310 15.86 -1.72 -21.59
N ALA A 311 16.82 -1.55 -22.51
CA ALA A 311 17.79 -2.60 -22.83
C ALA A 311 18.88 -2.75 -21.75
N THR A 312 19.24 -1.66 -21.09
CA THR A 312 20.37 -1.62 -20.13
C THR A 312 19.96 -1.34 -18.68
N GLY A 313 18.75 -0.86 -18.45
CA GLY A 313 18.27 -0.41 -17.15
C GLY A 313 18.89 0.92 -16.69
N LYS A 314 19.78 1.55 -17.45
CA LYS A 314 20.47 2.78 -17.04
C LYS A 314 19.51 3.98 -17.07
N PRO A 315 19.63 4.91 -16.09
CA PRO A 315 18.83 6.13 -16.12
C PRO A 315 19.18 7.00 -17.33
N VAL A 316 18.15 7.50 -18.01
CA VAL A 316 18.26 8.44 -19.14
C VAL A 316 18.07 9.86 -18.64
N TRP A 317 16.98 10.10 -17.89
CA TRP A 317 16.70 11.36 -17.22
C TRP A 317 15.90 11.15 -15.95
N GLN A 318 15.94 12.11 -15.06
CA GLN A 318 15.19 12.14 -13.82
C GLN A 318 14.66 13.55 -13.57
N SER A 319 13.39 13.65 -13.19
CA SER A 319 12.74 14.90 -12.75
C SER A 319 12.39 14.77 -11.28
N ALA A 320 12.86 15.70 -10.45
CA ALA A 320 12.76 15.61 -9.00
C ALA A 320 11.81 16.67 -8.43
N HIS A 321 10.99 16.27 -7.46
CA HIS A 321 10.15 17.12 -6.66
C HIS A 321 10.53 16.99 -5.19
N LEU A 322 10.70 18.12 -4.48
CA LEU A 322 11.02 18.11 -3.06
C LEU A 322 9.75 17.75 -2.26
N THR A 323 9.52 16.47 -2.13
CA THR A 323 8.46 15.89 -1.32
C THR A 323 8.79 14.47 -0.93
N ARG A 324 8.34 14.05 0.25
CA ARG A 324 8.44 12.68 0.71
C ARG A 324 7.10 12.22 1.24
N PHE A 325 6.63 11.11 0.74
CA PHE A 325 5.53 10.37 1.32
C PHE A 325 6.05 9.09 1.95
N SER A 326 5.63 8.79 3.16
CA SER A 326 5.93 7.53 3.83
C SER A 326 4.86 7.23 4.86
N GLU A 327 4.47 5.98 4.97
CA GLU A 327 3.59 5.51 6.03
C GLU A 327 4.00 4.09 6.49
N VAL A 328 3.53 3.70 7.68
CA VAL A 328 4.06 2.54 8.40
C VAL A 328 3.78 1.21 7.70
N VAL A 329 2.67 1.08 6.94
CA VAL A 329 2.23 -0.20 6.36
C VAL A 329 2.98 -0.50 5.06
N SER A 330 2.92 0.41 4.10
CA SER A 330 3.48 0.18 2.76
C SER A 330 4.81 0.92 2.53
N GLY A 331 5.30 1.71 3.49
CA GLY A 331 6.60 2.37 3.40
C GLY A 331 6.59 3.63 2.55
N ALA A 332 7.77 3.99 2.02
CA ALA A 332 8.01 5.24 1.33
C ALA A 332 7.67 5.20 -0.17
N GLY A 333 7.47 6.39 -0.74
CA GLY A 333 7.48 6.66 -2.17
C GLY A 333 6.11 6.75 -2.84
N PRO A 334 6.08 7.08 -4.13
CA PRO A 334 4.86 7.23 -4.93
C PRO A 334 4.16 5.90 -5.19
N ARG A 335 2.85 5.96 -5.45
CA ARG A 335 1.99 4.79 -5.64
C ARG A 335 1.46 4.66 -7.07
N ALA A 336 1.06 5.79 -7.66
CA ALA A 336 0.50 5.82 -8.99
C ALA A 336 1.55 5.51 -10.06
N THR A 337 1.13 4.83 -11.13
CA THR A 337 1.95 4.57 -12.31
C THR A 337 1.78 5.71 -13.31
N PRO A 338 2.84 6.15 -13.99
CA PRO A 338 2.74 7.14 -15.06
C PRO A 338 1.82 6.69 -16.19
N THR A 339 1.30 7.65 -16.93
CA THR A 339 0.57 7.43 -18.19
C THR A 339 1.22 8.23 -19.30
N PHE A 340 1.51 7.55 -20.40
CA PHE A 340 2.06 8.17 -21.60
C PHE A 340 0.97 8.40 -22.64
N ASP A 341 0.99 9.58 -23.25
CA ASP A 341 0.14 9.91 -24.38
C ASP A 341 0.77 11.00 -25.25
N GLU A 342 0.93 10.75 -26.55
CA GLU A 342 1.45 11.69 -27.57
C GLU A 342 2.69 12.49 -27.11
N GLY A 343 3.75 11.83 -26.66
CA GLY A 343 4.98 12.46 -26.22
C GLY A 343 4.93 13.12 -24.86
N GLN A 344 3.77 13.12 -24.21
CA GLN A 344 3.56 13.63 -22.85
C GLN A 344 3.54 12.48 -21.85
N LEU A 345 4.12 12.71 -20.67
CA LEU A 345 4.11 11.78 -19.56
C LEU A 345 3.38 12.42 -18.38
N PHE A 346 2.26 11.85 -18.01
CA PHE A 346 1.46 12.30 -16.88
C PHE A 346 1.78 11.46 -15.64
N THR A 347 2.13 12.15 -14.55
CA THR A 347 2.49 11.52 -13.27
C THR A 347 1.67 12.10 -12.15
N PHE A 348 1.30 11.28 -11.17
CA PHE A 348 0.57 11.71 -10.00
C PHE A 348 1.29 11.22 -8.75
N GLY A 349 1.92 12.14 -8.04
CA GLY A 349 2.70 11.86 -6.84
C GLY A 349 1.82 11.46 -5.66
N ALA A 350 2.39 10.74 -4.70
CA ALA A 350 1.66 10.29 -3.51
C ALA A 350 1.08 11.44 -2.67
N THR A 351 1.67 12.62 -2.78
CA THR A 351 1.24 13.86 -2.08
C THR A 351 0.26 14.71 -2.89
N GLY A 352 -0.23 14.22 -4.04
CA GLY A 352 -1.22 14.93 -4.84
C GLY A 352 -0.66 15.88 -5.89
N LEU A 353 0.60 15.72 -6.25
CA LEU A 353 1.25 16.51 -7.29
C LEU A 353 1.00 15.88 -8.66
N LEU A 354 0.13 16.49 -9.47
CA LEU A 354 -0.12 16.11 -10.86
C LEU A 354 0.84 16.88 -11.77
N THR A 355 1.64 16.16 -12.55
CA THR A 355 2.64 16.78 -13.43
C THR A 355 2.58 16.19 -14.83
N CYS A 356 2.66 17.06 -15.83
CA CYS A 356 2.90 16.70 -17.21
C CYS A 356 4.37 16.97 -17.55
N HIS A 357 5.06 15.95 -18.04
CA HIS A 357 6.43 16.04 -18.51
C HIS A 357 6.50 15.83 -20.02
N ASN A 358 7.49 16.41 -20.67
CA ASN A 358 7.95 15.94 -21.95
C ASN A 358 8.62 14.57 -21.76
N ALA A 359 8.12 13.52 -22.39
CA ALA A 359 8.58 12.15 -22.15
C ALA A 359 10.02 11.90 -22.64
N GLU A 360 10.50 12.66 -23.63
CA GLU A 360 11.83 12.49 -24.20
C GLU A 360 12.93 12.94 -23.24
N ASN A 361 12.71 14.09 -22.56
CA ASN A 361 13.76 14.75 -21.78
C ASN A 361 13.41 15.05 -20.31
N GLY A 362 12.20 14.71 -19.85
CA GLY A 362 11.75 14.88 -18.47
C GLY A 362 11.41 16.32 -18.05
N ARG A 363 11.46 17.30 -19.00
CA ARG A 363 11.12 18.68 -18.67
C ARG A 363 9.65 18.78 -18.28
N VAL A 364 9.39 19.48 -17.18
CA VAL A 364 8.01 19.79 -16.74
C VAL A 364 7.37 20.77 -17.73
N VAL A 365 6.23 20.35 -18.27
CA VAL A 365 5.40 21.18 -19.15
C VAL A 365 4.44 22.00 -18.31
N TRP A 366 3.70 21.35 -17.41
CA TRP A 366 2.86 21.98 -16.40
C TRP A 366 2.75 21.11 -15.16
N GLN A 367 2.31 21.70 -14.05
CA GLN A 367 2.21 21.03 -12.75
C GLN A 367 1.05 21.60 -11.94
N ARG A 368 0.37 20.76 -11.17
CA ARG A 368 -0.75 21.13 -10.29
C ARG A 368 -0.59 20.45 -8.91
N ASP A 369 -0.63 21.23 -7.85
CA ASP A 369 -0.63 20.72 -6.47
C ASP A 369 -2.08 20.58 -5.99
N LEU A 370 -2.69 19.43 -6.29
CA LEU A 370 -4.11 19.22 -6.02
C LEU A 370 -4.40 19.17 -4.53
N LEU A 371 -3.46 18.74 -3.70
CA LEU A 371 -3.65 18.76 -2.24
C LEU A 371 -3.95 20.19 -1.74
N LYS A 372 -3.23 21.17 -2.27
CA LYS A 372 -3.41 22.59 -1.89
C LYS A 372 -4.56 23.26 -2.65
N GLU A 373 -4.65 23.03 -3.96
CA GLU A 373 -5.61 23.74 -4.82
C GLU A 373 -7.07 23.44 -4.49
N VAL A 374 -7.37 22.19 -4.13
CA VAL A 374 -8.74 21.76 -3.83
C VAL A 374 -8.96 21.44 -2.34
N ASN A 375 -8.01 21.84 -1.49
CA ASN A 375 -8.06 21.57 -0.04
C ASN A 375 -8.38 20.08 0.26
N ALA A 376 -7.70 19.19 -0.45
CA ALA A 376 -7.87 17.76 -0.30
C ALA A 376 -7.31 17.27 1.04
N GLN A 377 -7.84 16.15 1.53
CA GLN A 377 -7.18 15.41 2.60
C GLN A 377 -6.25 14.39 1.98
N LEU A 378 -5.00 14.36 2.44
CA LEU A 378 -4.05 13.35 2.01
C LEU A 378 -4.57 11.97 2.41
N PRO A 379 -4.82 11.06 1.45
CA PRO A 379 -5.25 9.71 1.78
C PRO A 379 -4.23 8.98 2.65
N MET A 380 -4.68 8.08 3.50
CA MET A 380 -3.81 7.39 4.47
C MET A 380 -2.66 6.61 3.81
N TRP A 381 -2.84 6.14 2.58
CA TRP A 381 -1.82 5.47 1.77
C TRP A 381 -1.29 6.33 0.63
N GLY A 382 -1.53 7.65 0.67
CA GLY A 382 -1.23 8.57 -0.42
C GLY A 382 -2.18 8.44 -1.61
N PHE A 383 -2.04 9.33 -2.58
CA PHE A 383 -2.74 9.21 -3.85
C PHE A 383 -2.13 8.04 -4.65
N SER A 384 -2.96 7.06 -5.02
CA SER A 384 -2.50 5.82 -5.66
C SER A 384 -3.18 5.52 -7.01
N GLY A 385 -4.29 6.18 -7.32
CA GLY A 385 -4.91 6.08 -8.64
C GLY A 385 -3.99 6.66 -9.71
N SER A 386 -3.67 5.86 -10.73
CA SER A 386 -2.89 6.33 -11.89
C SER A 386 -3.70 7.31 -12.74
N PRO A 387 -3.10 8.35 -13.31
CA PRO A 387 -3.76 9.19 -14.28
C PRO A 387 -4.28 8.36 -15.45
N ILE A 388 -5.41 8.74 -16.02
CA ILE A 388 -5.86 8.20 -17.29
C ILE A 388 -6.03 9.34 -18.29
N VAL A 389 -5.67 9.10 -19.54
CA VAL A 389 -5.92 10.05 -20.63
C VAL A 389 -7.08 9.54 -21.45
N VAL A 390 -8.03 10.45 -21.71
CA VAL A 390 -9.14 10.21 -22.62
C VAL A 390 -9.17 11.33 -23.64
N GLY A 391 -9.43 11.00 -24.87
CA GLY A 391 -9.48 11.97 -25.96
C GLY A 391 -10.42 11.55 -27.05
N HIS A 392 -10.75 12.47 -27.91
CA HIS A 392 -11.58 12.22 -29.06
C HIS A 392 -10.78 11.71 -30.27
N SER A 393 -9.73 10.93 -30.07
CA SER A 393 -9.13 10.21 -31.18
C SER A 393 -10.08 9.10 -31.58
N LEU A 394 -10.79 9.31 -32.66
CA LEU A 394 -11.55 8.26 -33.33
C LEU A 394 -10.58 7.16 -33.77
N PRO A 395 -10.67 5.92 -33.28
CA PRO A 395 -9.94 4.82 -33.86
C PRO A 395 -10.58 4.55 -35.23
N TRP A 396 -9.75 4.39 -36.22
CA TRP A 396 -10.09 3.94 -37.57
C TRP A 396 -10.72 4.96 -38.53
N GLY A 397 -9.86 5.63 -39.28
CA GLY A 397 -10.15 6.06 -40.66
C GLY A 397 -10.76 7.44 -40.86
N ALA A 398 -10.92 8.25 -39.89
CA ALA A 398 -11.23 9.67 -40.11
C ALA A 398 -9.92 10.47 -40.16
N SER A 399 -9.35 10.56 -41.36
CA SER A 399 -8.29 11.53 -41.71
C SER A 399 -8.85 12.95 -41.70
N SER A 400 -9.15 13.47 -40.53
CA SER A 400 -9.32 14.91 -40.32
C SER A 400 -8.41 15.38 -39.23
N MET A 401 -7.39 16.12 -39.62
CA MET A 401 -6.38 16.80 -38.78
C MET A 401 -6.96 17.74 -37.71
N LYS A 402 -8.26 17.73 -37.44
CA LYS A 402 -8.92 18.51 -36.39
C LYS A 402 -9.40 17.69 -35.20
N ALA A 403 -9.25 16.35 -35.22
CA ALA A 403 -9.72 15.48 -34.13
C ALA A 403 -8.78 15.40 -32.93
N HIS A 404 -7.59 15.99 -32.98
CA HIS A 404 -6.58 15.97 -31.91
C HIS A 404 -6.80 17.05 -30.84
N SER A 405 -7.90 17.80 -30.90
CA SER A 405 -7.99 19.07 -30.16
C SER A 405 -8.48 18.98 -28.73
N HIS A 406 -8.85 17.81 -28.20
CA HIS A 406 -9.41 17.79 -26.84
C HIS A 406 -9.10 16.48 -26.10
N ARG A 407 -7.91 16.45 -25.50
CA ARG A 407 -7.48 15.33 -24.62
C ARG A 407 -7.47 15.79 -23.18
N GLN A 408 -7.98 14.93 -22.32
CA GLN A 408 -8.12 15.20 -20.89
C GLN A 408 -7.37 14.17 -20.08
N VAL A 409 -6.55 14.61 -19.13
CA VAL A 409 -6.02 13.74 -18.08
C VAL A 409 -6.93 13.79 -16.86
N ILE A 410 -7.31 12.62 -16.36
CA ILE A 410 -8.28 12.46 -15.29
C ILE A 410 -7.63 11.76 -14.11
N VAL A 411 -7.83 12.34 -12.90
CA VAL A 411 -7.32 11.79 -11.64
C VAL A 411 -8.37 11.96 -10.53
N TYR A 412 -8.29 11.08 -9.55
CA TYR A 412 -8.95 11.29 -8.27
C TYR A 412 -8.18 12.34 -7.46
N ALA A 413 -8.75 13.49 -7.24
CA ALA A 413 -8.13 14.61 -6.53
C ALA A 413 -8.44 14.63 -5.02
N GLY A 414 -9.48 13.91 -4.58
CA GLY A 414 -9.82 13.77 -3.16
C GLY A 414 -10.26 15.05 -2.46
N GLY A 415 -10.60 16.09 -3.21
CA GLY A 415 -10.99 17.38 -2.69
C GLY A 415 -12.40 17.43 -2.12
N SER A 416 -12.65 18.44 -1.31
CA SER A 416 -13.98 18.72 -0.76
C SER A 416 -14.93 19.29 -1.83
N GLY A 417 -16.23 19.18 -1.59
CA GLY A 417 -17.24 19.69 -2.52
C GLY A 417 -17.27 18.86 -3.79
N ASP A 418 -17.15 19.52 -4.95
CA ASP A 418 -17.22 18.89 -6.26
C ASP A 418 -15.84 18.43 -6.80
N ASN A 419 -14.77 18.56 -6.02
CA ASN A 419 -13.39 18.30 -6.45
C ASN A 419 -12.94 16.86 -6.14
N GLY A 420 -13.77 15.86 -6.33
CA GLY A 420 -13.43 14.45 -6.10
C GLY A 420 -12.69 13.82 -7.26
N LEU A 421 -13.33 13.66 -8.41
CA LEU A 421 -12.73 13.25 -9.67
C LEU A 421 -12.59 14.48 -10.56
N MET A 422 -11.40 14.73 -11.11
CA MET A 422 -11.12 15.93 -11.86
C MET A 422 -10.46 15.62 -13.19
N ALA A 423 -10.78 16.42 -14.21
CA ALA A 423 -10.16 16.39 -15.51
C ALA A 423 -9.43 17.70 -15.82
N PHE A 424 -8.31 17.56 -16.48
CA PHE A 424 -7.46 18.65 -16.90
C PHE A 424 -7.12 18.51 -18.39
N ASP A 425 -7.08 19.62 -19.10
CA ASP A 425 -6.58 19.65 -20.46
C ASP A 425 -5.13 19.16 -20.52
N CYS A 426 -4.83 18.21 -21.37
CA CYS A 426 -3.50 17.58 -21.44
C CYS A 426 -2.38 18.56 -21.80
N VAL A 427 -2.67 19.58 -22.61
CA VAL A 427 -1.67 20.53 -23.11
C VAL A 427 -1.40 21.61 -22.09
N THR A 428 -2.44 22.16 -21.49
CA THR A 428 -2.35 23.37 -20.66
C THR A 428 -2.42 23.11 -19.16
N GLY A 429 -2.88 21.94 -18.74
CA GLY A 429 -3.14 21.62 -17.33
C GLY A 429 -4.31 22.38 -16.71
N LYS A 430 -5.12 23.10 -17.51
CA LYS A 430 -6.31 23.80 -17.01
C LYS A 430 -7.38 22.80 -16.62
N THR A 431 -8.05 23.07 -15.48
CA THR A 431 -9.21 22.27 -15.06
C THR A 431 -10.33 22.44 -16.08
N GLU A 432 -10.82 21.33 -16.60
CA GLU A 432 -11.96 21.30 -17.50
C GLU A 432 -13.25 21.00 -16.76
N TRP A 433 -13.22 20.02 -15.89
CA TRP A 433 -14.35 19.70 -15.04
C TRP A 433 -13.93 19.03 -13.74
N ALA A 434 -14.85 19.03 -12.79
CA ALA A 434 -14.72 18.34 -11.52
C ALA A 434 -16.06 17.73 -11.12
N ILE A 435 -16.03 16.55 -10.52
CA ILE A 435 -17.22 15.82 -10.06
C ILE A 435 -17.03 15.40 -8.63
N LYS A 436 -18.06 15.56 -7.83
CA LYS A 436 -18.08 15.15 -6.43
C LYS A 436 -17.84 13.65 -6.28
N SER A 437 -16.91 13.30 -5.41
CA SER A 437 -16.67 11.96 -4.94
C SER A 437 -16.65 11.95 -3.41
N LYS A 438 -17.10 10.87 -2.79
CA LYS A 438 -17.18 10.76 -1.35
C LYS A 438 -16.09 9.86 -0.79
N GLY A 439 -15.42 10.34 0.26
CA GLY A 439 -14.39 9.60 0.97
C GLY A 439 -13.10 9.42 0.19
N MET A 440 -12.26 8.48 0.62
CA MET A 440 -10.99 8.16 -0.02
C MET A 440 -11.18 7.14 -1.13
N ASN A 441 -10.34 7.22 -2.18
CA ASN A 441 -10.24 6.22 -3.22
C ASN A 441 -8.77 5.90 -3.51
N PHE A 442 -8.51 4.67 -3.95
CA PHE A 442 -7.17 4.15 -4.23
C PHE A 442 -7.05 3.54 -5.63
N SER A 443 -8.17 3.33 -6.34
CA SER A 443 -8.18 2.83 -7.72
C SER A 443 -8.10 3.96 -8.73
N SER A 444 -7.62 3.64 -9.93
CA SER A 444 -7.70 4.53 -11.09
C SER A 444 -9.12 4.53 -11.64
N ALA A 445 -9.55 5.64 -12.23
CA ALA A 445 -10.72 5.65 -13.06
C ALA A 445 -10.50 4.74 -14.29
N GLN A 446 -11.57 4.10 -14.77
CA GLN A 446 -11.47 3.09 -15.82
C GLN A 446 -12.33 3.48 -17.01
N PRO A 447 -11.77 3.72 -18.19
CA PRO A 447 -12.56 3.85 -19.42
C PRO A 447 -13.22 2.52 -19.77
N ILE A 448 -14.50 2.56 -20.08
CA ILE A 448 -15.32 1.40 -20.39
C ILE A 448 -16.03 1.65 -21.71
N GLY A 449 -16.01 0.66 -22.60
CA GLY A 449 -16.72 0.70 -23.89
C GLY A 449 -16.09 -0.24 -24.90
N GLU A 450 -16.90 -0.80 -25.80
CA GLU A 450 -16.40 -1.49 -27.00
C GLU A 450 -16.14 -0.45 -28.09
N ASN A 451 -14.99 -0.56 -28.73
CA ASN A 451 -14.57 0.26 -29.88
C ASN A 451 -14.57 1.78 -29.63
N PHE A 452 -14.41 2.23 -28.36
CA PHE A 452 -14.32 3.65 -27.99
C PHE A 452 -15.48 4.55 -28.47
N GLN A 453 -16.56 3.96 -28.97
CA GLN A 453 -17.74 4.73 -29.43
C GLN A 453 -18.51 5.38 -28.28
N HIS A 454 -18.32 4.89 -27.07
CA HIS A 454 -18.94 5.42 -25.87
C HIS A 454 -17.87 5.61 -24.80
N ASN A 455 -17.22 6.76 -24.80
CA ASN A 455 -16.21 7.13 -23.80
C ASN A 455 -16.90 7.38 -22.45
N MET A 456 -17.23 6.33 -21.71
CA MET A 456 -17.58 6.49 -20.31
C MET A 456 -16.41 6.11 -19.42
N ILE A 457 -16.29 6.80 -18.30
CA ILE A 457 -15.33 6.50 -17.26
C ILE A 457 -16.08 6.00 -16.05
N VAL A 458 -15.76 4.80 -15.58
CA VAL A 458 -16.29 4.24 -14.35
C VAL A 458 -15.31 4.47 -13.22
N PHE A 459 -15.84 4.93 -12.11
CA PHE A 459 -15.09 5.24 -10.90
C PHE A 459 -15.87 4.79 -9.66
N GLY A 460 -15.18 4.36 -8.61
CA GLY A 460 -15.78 3.95 -7.35
C GLY A 460 -15.44 4.91 -6.22
N ASP A 461 -16.40 5.16 -5.32
CA ASP A 461 -16.20 5.89 -4.08
C ASP A 461 -16.87 5.19 -2.89
N GLU A 462 -16.97 5.84 -1.73
CA GLU A 462 -17.63 5.24 -0.55
C GLU A 462 -19.11 4.91 -0.77
N ASP A 463 -19.80 5.65 -1.65
CA ASP A 463 -21.22 5.45 -1.94
C ASP A 463 -21.50 4.40 -3.01
N GLY A 464 -20.47 3.94 -3.74
CA GLY A 464 -20.59 2.94 -4.79
C GLY A 464 -19.83 3.34 -6.05
N LEU A 465 -20.39 2.96 -7.18
CA LEU A 465 -19.84 3.21 -8.51
C LEU A 465 -20.63 4.27 -9.24
N PHE A 466 -19.97 5.05 -10.06
CA PHE A 466 -20.63 5.94 -11.00
C PHE A 466 -19.88 5.97 -12.33
N ALA A 467 -20.61 6.25 -13.39
CA ALA A 467 -20.03 6.48 -14.70
C ALA A 467 -20.22 7.93 -15.14
N VAL A 468 -19.19 8.46 -15.77
CA VAL A 468 -19.15 9.84 -16.26
C VAL A 468 -18.89 9.83 -17.75
N GLU A 469 -19.58 10.68 -18.49
CA GLU A 469 -19.25 11.06 -19.85
C GLU A 469 -18.21 12.19 -19.80
N PRO A 470 -16.94 11.95 -20.22
CA PRO A 470 -15.88 12.95 -20.04
C PRO A 470 -16.09 14.22 -20.85
N ALA A 471 -16.70 14.10 -22.03
CA ALA A 471 -16.91 15.23 -22.94
C ALA A 471 -17.89 16.28 -22.39
N THR A 472 -18.90 15.86 -21.59
CA THR A 472 -19.98 16.72 -21.10
C THR A 472 -20.15 16.63 -19.58
N PRO A 473 -19.15 16.35 -18.78
CA PRO A 473 -19.05 15.85 -17.38
C PRO A 473 -20.39 15.43 -16.75
N LYS A 474 -21.16 14.64 -17.51
CA LYS A 474 -22.47 14.14 -17.09
C LYS A 474 -22.32 12.80 -16.41
N ILE A 475 -22.91 12.67 -15.23
CA ILE A 475 -23.04 11.36 -14.59
C ILE A 475 -24.11 10.58 -15.36
N LEU A 476 -23.68 9.50 -16.01
CA LEU A 476 -24.55 8.64 -16.81
C LEU A 476 -25.39 7.70 -15.93
N TRP A 477 -24.77 7.17 -14.89
CA TRP A 477 -25.42 6.33 -13.90
C TRP A 477 -24.67 6.31 -12.59
N LYS A 478 -25.36 5.94 -11.50
CA LYS A 478 -24.81 5.60 -10.18
C LYS A 478 -25.36 4.25 -9.75
N PHE A 479 -24.53 3.42 -9.17
CA PHE A 479 -24.94 2.12 -8.67
C PHE A 479 -24.14 1.72 -7.44
N ARG A 480 -24.85 1.24 -6.41
CA ARG A 480 -24.21 0.69 -5.20
C ARG A 480 -24.46 -0.81 -5.15
N PRO A 481 -23.45 -1.65 -5.30
CA PRO A 481 -23.56 -3.09 -5.08
C PRO A 481 -24.05 -3.40 -3.66
N SER A 482 -24.81 -4.48 -3.50
CA SER A 482 -25.47 -4.84 -2.23
C SER A 482 -24.50 -5.01 -1.06
N GLU A 483 -23.31 -5.58 -1.32
CA GLU A 483 -22.27 -5.85 -0.32
C GLU A 483 -21.13 -4.81 -0.33
N TRP A 484 -21.35 -3.63 -0.90
CA TRP A 484 -20.35 -2.58 -0.97
C TRP A 484 -19.93 -2.09 0.42
N LYS A 485 -18.64 -2.17 0.78
CA LYS A 485 -18.11 -1.84 2.11
C LYS A 485 -17.08 -0.70 2.11
N GLY A 486 -16.79 -0.12 0.97
CA GLY A 486 -15.82 0.98 0.98
C GLY A 486 -15.18 1.25 -0.38
N PRO A 487 -14.17 2.10 -0.39
CA PRO A 487 -13.53 2.51 -1.62
C PRO A 487 -12.93 1.31 -2.36
N ALA A 488 -13.02 1.35 -3.68
CA ALA A 488 -12.36 0.38 -4.53
C ALA A 488 -10.85 0.57 -4.45
N MET A 489 -10.12 -0.55 -4.39
CA MET A 489 -8.66 -0.57 -4.48
C MET A 489 -8.21 -1.11 -5.83
N CYS A 490 -8.99 -2.01 -6.43
CA CYS A 490 -8.76 -2.51 -7.77
C CYS A 490 -9.63 -1.78 -8.79
N GLN A 491 -9.15 -1.75 -10.03
CA GLN A 491 -9.89 -1.16 -11.15
C GLN A 491 -11.12 -2.03 -11.50
N PRO A 492 -12.24 -1.40 -11.90
CA PRO A 492 -13.31 -2.13 -12.56
C PRO A 492 -12.77 -2.89 -13.80
N LEU A 493 -13.06 -4.16 -13.90
CA LEU A 493 -12.65 -5.01 -15.01
C LEU A 493 -13.81 -5.21 -15.98
N GLN A 494 -13.66 -4.76 -17.22
CA GLN A 494 -14.65 -5.02 -18.25
C GLN A 494 -14.54 -6.47 -18.75
N ILE A 495 -15.65 -7.19 -18.80
CA ILE A 495 -15.71 -8.48 -19.47
C ILE A 495 -15.85 -8.20 -20.98
N VAL A 496 -14.78 -8.49 -21.71
CA VAL A 496 -14.78 -8.46 -23.16
C VAL A 496 -14.78 -9.91 -23.62
N GLU A 497 -15.86 -10.38 -24.19
CA GLU A 497 -15.89 -11.68 -24.83
C GLU A 497 -14.99 -11.63 -26.07
N SER A 498 -13.99 -12.51 -26.12
CA SER A 498 -13.13 -12.61 -27.29
C SER A 498 -13.99 -12.95 -28.52
N ARG A 499 -13.99 -12.06 -29.53
CA ARG A 499 -14.59 -12.42 -30.82
C ARG A 499 -13.95 -13.70 -31.30
N PRO A 500 -14.72 -14.66 -31.83
CA PRO A 500 -14.13 -15.81 -32.52
C PRO A 500 -13.14 -15.28 -33.56
N LYS A 501 -11.90 -15.79 -33.55
CA LYS A 501 -10.90 -15.44 -34.55
C LYS A 501 -11.53 -15.61 -35.93
N PRO A 502 -11.41 -14.61 -36.84
CA PRO A 502 -11.84 -14.79 -38.21
C PRO A 502 -11.23 -16.09 -38.73
N ARG A 503 -12.06 -16.99 -39.26
CA ARG A 503 -11.61 -18.28 -39.82
C ARG A 503 -10.70 -18.06 -41.02
N ASP A 504 -10.71 -16.87 -41.59
CA ASP A 504 -9.91 -16.48 -42.75
C ASP A 504 -9.40 -15.03 -42.52
N PRO A 505 -8.09 -14.77 -42.68
CA PRO A 505 -7.55 -13.42 -42.65
C PRO A 505 -8.12 -12.49 -43.73
N ALA A 506 -8.74 -13.05 -44.75
CA ALA A 506 -9.40 -12.33 -45.85
C ALA A 506 -10.87 -11.97 -45.50
N ASP A 507 -11.44 -12.52 -44.44
CA ASP A 507 -12.79 -12.19 -44.00
C ASP A 507 -12.79 -10.90 -43.18
N VAL A 508 -12.43 -9.80 -43.85
CA VAL A 508 -12.60 -8.42 -43.35
C VAL A 508 -14.07 -8.03 -43.59
N SER A 509 -15.02 -8.89 -43.27
CA SER A 509 -16.40 -8.49 -43.16
C SER A 509 -16.53 -7.67 -41.89
N VAL A 510 -16.25 -6.36 -41.98
CA VAL A 510 -16.86 -5.37 -41.12
C VAL A 510 -18.36 -5.60 -41.26
N THR A 511 -18.92 -6.44 -40.41
CA THR A 511 -20.38 -6.58 -40.36
C THR A 511 -20.90 -5.18 -40.04
N PRO A 512 -21.55 -4.49 -40.98
CA PRO A 512 -22.17 -3.23 -40.67
C PRO A 512 -23.09 -3.49 -39.47
N LEU A 513 -23.15 -2.60 -38.49
CA LEU A 513 -24.16 -2.64 -37.44
C LEU A 513 -25.52 -2.78 -38.13
N VAL A 514 -26.02 -4.01 -38.21
CA VAL A 514 -27.30 -4.31 -38.85
C VAL A 514 -28.35 -3.73 -37.90
N LEU A 515 -29.01 -2.69 -38.37
CA LEU A 515 -30.17 -2.13 -37.67
C LEU A 515 -31.27 -3.19 -37.62
N GLU A 516 -31.49 -3.79 -36.46
CA GLU A 516 -32.70 -4.61 -36.23
C GLU A 516 -33.90 -3.68 -36.18
N ASN A 517 -34.76 -3.74 -37.17
CA ASN A 517 -35.98 -2.92 -37.31
C ASN A 517 -35.69 -1.39 -37.29
N GLY A 518 -34.57 -0.92 -37.85
CA GLY A 518 -34.20 0.48 -37.92
C GLY A 518 -33.74 1.07 -36.58
N ARG A 519 -33.47 0.23 -35.57
CA ARG A 519 -32.93 0.63 -34.26
C ARG A 519 -31.53 0.06 -34.04
N PHE A 520 -30.65 0.82 -33.41
CA PHE A 520 -29.38 0.28 -32.96
C PHE A 520 -29.63 -0.86 -31.96
N PRO A 521 -28.84 -1.94 -32.01
CA PRO A 521 -28.98 -3.02 -31.05
C PRO A 521 -28.69 -2.49 -29.65
N THR A 522 -29.46 -2.98 -28.68
CA THR A 522 -29.18 -2.73 -27.27
C THR A 522 -27.81 -3.32 -26.96
N THR A 523 -26.87 -2.50 -26.49
CA THR A 523 -25.56 -2.98 -26.08
C THR A 523 -25.59 -3.34 -24.60
N THR A 524 -25.07 -4.50 -24.30
CA THR A 524 -24.91 -4.97 -22.92
C THR A 524 -23.42 -5.14 -22.63
N ASN A 525 -22.95 -4.46 -21.61
CA ASN A 525 -21.57 -4.58 -21.10
C ASN A 525 -21.60 -5.18 -19.70
N SER A 526 -20.63 -6.00 -19.36
CA SER A 526 -20.47 -6.54 -18.01
C SER A 526 -19.17 -6.04 -17.37
N LEU A 527 -19.26 -5.72 -16.10
CA LEU A 527 -18.13 -5.32 -15.26
C LEU A 527 -17.98 -6.27 -14.09
N ILE A 528 -16.73 -6.57 -13.74
CA ILE A 528 -16.39 -7.13 -12.44
C ILE A 528 -15.80 -6.01 -11.59
N VAL A 529 -16.32 -5.87 -10.39
CA VAL A 529 -15.88 -4.84 -9.43
C VAL A 529 -15.59 -5.47 -8.09
N THR A 530 -14.61 -4.91 -7.38
CA THR A 530 -14.32 -5.30 -5.98
C THR A 530 -15.28 -4.55 -5.05
N LEU A 531 -15.70 -5.20 -3.98
CA LEU A 531 -16.68 -4.68 -3.01
C LEU A 531 -16.04 -3.94 -1.83
N GLY A 532 -14.72 -3.80 -1.85
CA GLY A 532 -13.87 -3.27 -0.80
C GLY A 532 -12.71 -4.21 -0.50
N ASP A 533 -11.76 -3.76 0.32
CA ASP A 533 -10.56 -4.52 0.66
C ASP A 533 -10.88 -5.89 1.29
N GLY A 534 -10.53 -6.97 0.59
CA GLY A 534 -10.71 -8.34 1.07
C GLY A 534 -12.16 -8.76 1.32
N ILE A 535 -13.16 -8.05 0.78
CA ILE A 535 -14.58 -8.34 0.96
C ILE A 535 -15.08 -9.36 -0.06
N GLY A 536 -14.89 -9.06 -1.33
CA GLY A 536 -15.38 -9.90 -2.42
C GLY A 536 -15.46 -9.15 -3.73
N VAL A 537 -16.14 -9.77 -4.70
CA VAL A 537 -16.34 -9.24 -6.04
C VAL A 537 -17.83 -9.31 -6.44
N ALA A 538 -18.24 -8.43 -7.34
CA ALA A 538 -19.55 -8.47 -7.94
C ALA A 538 -19.49 -8.39 -9.46
N ARG A 539 -20.41 -9.03 -10.15
CA ARG A 539 -20.67 -8.81 -11.58
C ARG A 539 -21.86 -7.88 -11.74
N LEU A 540 -21.62 -6.83 -12.49
CA LEU A 540 -22.64 -5.86 -12.89
C LEU A 540 -22.90 -5.99 -14.37
N GLU A 541 -24.14 -5.91 -14.78
CA GLU A 541 -24.57 -5.81 -16.18
C GLU A 541 -25.10 -4.40 -16.41
N MET A 542 -24.53 -3.74 -17.41
CA MET A 542 -24.96 -2.42 -17.88
C MET A 542 -25.66 -2.56 -19.22
N LYS A 543 -26.84 -2.01 -19.34
CA LYS A 543 -27.63 -2.00 -20.54
C LYS A 543 -27.92 -0.56 -20.95
N PHE A 544 -27.57 -0.21 -22.18
CA PHE A 544 -27.93 1.08 -22.76
C PHE A 544 -29.12 0.91 -23.69
N VAL A 545 -30.14 1.75 -23.50
CA VAL A 545 -31.35 1.81 -24.33
C VAL A 545 -31.40 3.22 -24.94
N PRO A 546 -31.18 3.39 -26.24
CA PRO A 546 -31.30 4.68 -26.89
C PRO A 546 -32.74 5.19 -26.91
N ASP A 547 -32.94 6.50 -26.76
CA ASP A 547 -34.29 7.14 -26.68
C ASP A 547 -35.04 7.14 -28.01
N ASP A 548 -34.30 7.22 -29.14
CA ASP A 548 -34.89 7.21 -30.50
C ASP A 548 -33.94 6.54 -31.50
N PRO A 549 -34.44 6.05 -32.64
CA PRO A 549 -33.56 5.68 -33.74
C PRO A 549 -32.75 6.92 -34.12
N MET A 550 -31.44 6.88 -33.91
CA MET A 550 -30.57 8.04 -34.16
C MET A 550 -30.80 8.59 -35.55
N PRO A 551 -31.07 9.90 -35.73
CA PRO A 551 -31.06 10.53 -37.02
C PRO A 551 -29.67 10.33 -37.65
N HIS A 552 -29.60 10.07 -38.93
CA HIS A 552 -28.38 9.91 -39.76
C HIS A 552 -27.55 11.20 -39.83
N THR A 553 -27.25 11.87 -38.71
CA THR A 553 -26.37 13.03 -38.70
C THR A 553 -24.95 12.56 -38.45
N LEU A 554 -24.25 12.46 -39.56
CA LEU A 554 -22.80 12.43 -39.62
C LEU A 554 -22.20 13.51 -38.69
N ALA A 555 -21.30 13.06 -37.82
CA ALA A 555 -20.26 13.85 -37.18
C ALA A 555 -20.70 15.05 -36.29
N GLY A 556 -20.56 14.90 -35.00
CA GLY A 556 -20.34 16.00 -34.07
C GLY A 556 -21.05 15.98 -32.73
N ASP A 557 -22.16 15.27 -32.57
CA ASP A 557 -22.85 15.20 -31.28
C ASP A 557 -22.59 13.84 -30.63
N SER A 558 -21.60 13.76 -29.74
CA SER A 558 -21.19 12.56 -29.03
C SER A 558 -21.98 12.29 -27.74
N SER A 559 -23.06 13.05 -27.51
CA SER A 559 -23.86 12.90 -26.30
C SER A 559 -24.71 11.65 -26.31
N TYR A 560 -24.69 10.89 -25.21
CA TYR A 560 -25.59 9.74 -25.00
C TYR A 560 -27.03 10.21 -24.94
N LYS A 561 -27.80 9.94 -25.99
CA LYS A 561 -29.26 10.12 -25.98
C LYS A 561 -29.92 8.76 -25.70
N GLY A 562 -30.12 8.47 -24.42
CA GLY A 562 -30.66 7.20 -23.97
C GLY A 562 -30.50 7.03 -22.49
N THR A 563 -30.95 5.89 -21.99
CA THR A 563 -30.96 5.56 -20.58
C THR A 563 -30.08 4.36 -20.30
N PHE A 564 -29.19 4.47 -19.32
CA PHE A 564 -28.44 3.36 -18.76
C PHE A 564 -29.23 2.70 -17.65
N SER A 565 -29.30 1.37 -17.66
CA SER A 565 -29.71 0.55 -16.53
C SER A 565 -28.54 -0.32 -16.08
N VAL A 566 -28.29 -0.34 -14.77
CA VAL A 566 -27.24 -1.17 -14.17
C VAL A 566 -27.90 -2.11 -13.18
N LYS A 567 -27.59 -3.39 -13.27
CA LYS A 567 -28.04 -4.41 -12.33
C LYS A 567 -26.89 -5.25 -11.81
N GLU A 568 -26.97 -5.67 -10.57
CA GLU A 568 -26.12 -6.68 -9.99
C GLU A 568 -26.58 -8.06 -10.47
N VAL A 569 -25.66 -8.82 -11.09
CA VAL A 569 -25.95 -10.19 -11.55
C VAL A 569 -25.68 -11.17 -10.42
N TRP A 570 -24.54 -11.04 -9.77
CA TRP A 570 -24.15 -11.80 -8.59
C TRP A 570 -23.10 -11.06 -7.76
N THR A 571 -23.01 -11.42 -6.47
CA THR A 571 -21.87 -11.12 -5.58
C THR A 571 -21.22 -12.42 -5.13
N SER A 572 -19.90 -12.40 -4.89
CA SER A 572 -19.15 -13.55 -4.45
C SER A 572 -18.06 -13.16 -3.47
N ASN A 573 -18.00 -13.84 -2.34
CA ASN A 573 -16.92 -13.76 -1.37
C ASN A 573 -15.88 -14.87 -1.56
N GLN A 574 -15.93 -15.56 -2.67
CA GLN A 574 -15.01 -16.65 -2.99
C GLN A 574 -13.71 -16.17 -3.65
N LEU A 575 -13.65 -14.91 -4.06
CA LEU A 575 -12.47 -14.17 -4.45
C LEU A 575 -12.48 -12.85 -3.69
N LYS A 576 -11.39 -12.54 -2.99
CA LYS A 576 -11.29 -11.38 -2.08
C LYS A 576 -10.02 -10.60 -2.36
N PRO A 577 -9.98 -9.87 -3.48
CA PRO A 577 -8.83 -9.03 -3.79
C PRO A 577 -8.68 -7.93 -2.75
N SER A 578 -7.43 -7.53 -2.49
CA SER A 578 -7.10 -6.29 -1.77
C SER A 578 -6.79 -5.20 -2.78
N PHE A 579 -5.51 -5.08 -3.16
CA PHE A 579 -5.02 -4.17 -4.19
C PHE A 579 -4.48 -4.93 -5.42
N ASN A 580 -4.82 -6.21 -5.52
CA ASN A 580 -4.40 -7.13 -6.59
C ASN A 580 -5.50 -7.15 -7.63
N ASP A 581 -5.22 -6.65 -8.81
CA ASP A 581 -6.18 -6.68 -9.90
C ASP A 581 -6.44 -8.10 -10.42
N MET A 582 -7.58 -8.26 -11.04
CA MET A 582 -8.03 -9.51 -11.64
C MET A 582 -7.84 -9.44 -13.16
N VAL A 583 -7.84 -10.60 -13.79
CA VAL A 583 -7.91 -10.74 -15.25
C VAL A 583 -9.05 -11.66 -15.64
N TYR A 584 -9.65 -11.37 -16.80
CA TYR A 584 -10.71 -12.20 -17.39
C TYR A 584 -10.18 -12.97 -18.60
N HIS A 585 -10.48 -14.25 -18.65
CA HIS A 585 -10.09 -15.11 -19.78
C HIS A 585 -11.12 -16.23 -20.00
N GLN A 586 -11.65 -16.32 -21.20
CA GLN A 586 -12.52 -17.42 -21.66
C GLN A 586 -13.60 -17.83 -20.66
N GLY A 587 -14.41 -16.86 -20.19
CA GLY A 587 -15.51 -17.12 -19.25
C GLY A 587 -15.10 -17.23 -17.78
N HIS A 588 -13.82 -17.02 -17.45
CA HIS A 588 -13.30 -17.19 -16.10
C HIS A 588 -12.54 -15.95 -15.62
N LEU A 589 -12.60 -15.73 -14.30
CA LEU A 589 -11.85 -14.70 -13.59
C LEU A 589 -10.70 -15.35 -12.85
N TYR A 590 -9.51 -14.82 -13.03
CA TYR A 590 -8.33 -15.18 -12.27
C TYR A 590 -7.96 -13.98 -11.39
N GLY A 591 -7.76 -14.23 -10.10
CA GLY A 591 -7.46 -13.19 -9.13
C GLY A 591 -7.04 -13.77 -7.79
N PHE A 592 -6.76 -12.91 -6.83
CA PHE A 592 -6.35 -13.34 -5.52
C PHE A 592 -7.54 -13.40 -4.55
N ASP A 593 -7.67 -14.50 -3.82
CA ASP A 593 -8.47 -14.58 -2.60
C ASP A 593 -7.51 -14.37 -1.43
N GLN A 594 -7.28 -13.11 -1.07
CA GLN A 594 -6.21 -12.63 -0.20
C GLN A 594 -4.83 -13.00 -0.78
N ASN A 595 -4.08 -13.92 -0.18
CA ASN A 595 -2.73 -14.32 -0.57
C ASN A 595 -2.67 -15.59 -1.43
N ILE A 596 -3.80 -16.07 -1.92
CA ILE A 596 -3.89 -17.32 -2.69
C ILE A 596 -4.59 -17.04 -4.02
N LEU A 597 -4.00 -17.49 -5.11
CA LEU A 597 -4.60 -17.39 -6.44
C LEU A 597 -5.88 -18.24 -6.52
N GLY A 598 -6.90 -17.71 -7.19
CA GLY A 598 -8.17 -18.38 -7.40
C GLY A 598 -8.69 -18.19 -8.83
N CYS A 599 -9.56 -19.10 -9.24
CA CYS A 599 -10.32 -19.02 -10.48
C CYS A 599 -11.80 -19.09 -10.16
N LEU A 600 -12.58 -18.15 -10.67
CA LEU A 600 -14.04 -18.13 -10.62
C LEU A 600 -14.62 -18.28 -12.01
N ASP A 601 -15.77 -18.93 -12.07
CA ASP A 601 -16.68 -18.86 -13.22
C ASP A 601 -17.29 -17.46 -13.30
N ALA A 602 -17.08 -16.76 -14.38
CA ALA A 602 -17.53 -15.37 -14.52
C ALA A 602 -19.04 -15.23 -14.69
N GLU A 603 -19.73 -16.29 -15.13
CA GLU A 603 -21.19 -16.29 -15.28
C GLU A 603 -21.89 -16.47 -13.94
N THR A 604 -21.36 -17.34 -13.07
CA THR A 604 -22.02 -17.73 -11.82
C THR A 604 -21.39 -17.16 -10.56
N GLY A 605 -20.15 -16.62 -10.62
CA GLY A 605 -19.39 -16.19 -9.48
C GLY A 605 -18.89 -17.32 -8.58
N GLN A 606 -19.02 -18.59 -9.01
CA GLN A 606 -18.60 -19.76 -8.25
C GLN A 606 -17.14 -20.08 -8.49
N ARG A 607 -16.45 -20.45 -7.39
CA ARG A 607 -15.02 -20.80 -7.46
C ARG A 607 -14.82 -22.17 -8.11
N LYS A 608 -13.96 -22.22 -9.13
CA LYS A 608 -13.46 -23.44 -9.74
C LYS A 608 -12.34 -24.06 -8.91
N TRP A 609 -11.35 -23.24 -8.53
CA TRP A 609 -10.25 -23.66 -7.69
C TRP A 609 -9.65 -22.48 -6.91
N LYS A 610 -8.92 -22.78 -5.84
CA LYS A 610 -8.09 -21.84 -5.06
C LYS A 610 -6.82 -22.58 -4.63
N LYS A 611 -5.65 -22.17 -5.17
CA LYS A 611 -4.36 -22.78 -4.88
C LYS A 611 -3.22 -21.86 -5.31
N GLY A 612 -2.01 -22.07 -4.80
CA GLY A 612 -0.84 -21.23 -5.07
C GLY A 612 -0.80 -20.03 -4.09
N ARG A 613 0.09 -20.14 -3.09
CA ARG A 613 0.35 -19.06 -2.15
C ARG A 613 1.45 -18.17 -2.68
N TYR A 614 1.06 -17.07 -3.30
CA TYR A 614 1.98 -16.10 -3.91
C TYR A 614 2.04 -14.78 -3.12
N GLY A 615 1.45 -14.75 -1.92
CA GLY A 615 1.30 -13.50 -1.17
C GLY A 615 0.35 -12.54 -1.89
N PHE A 616 0.52 -11.26 -1.65
CA PHE A 616 -0.22 -10.20 -2.32
C PHE A 616 0.48 -9.81 -3.64
N GLY A 617 0.67 -10.79 -4.51
CA GLY A 617 1.31 -10.63 -5.80
C GLY A 617 0.43 -9.94 -6.84
N GLN A 618 0.97 -9.74 -8.04
CA GLN A 618 0.29 -9.18 -9.21
C GLN A 618 0.36 -10.17 -10.38
N MET A 619 -0.44 -9.97 -11.42
CA MET A 619 -0.42 -10.90 -12.56
C MET A 619 -0.64 -10.22 -13.91
N ILE A 620 -0.14 -10.87 -14.95
CA ILE A 620 -0.41 -10.56 -16.35
C ILE A 620 -0.99 -11.81 -17.03
N LEU A 621 -2.03 -11.63 -17.81
CA LEU A 621 -2.59 -12.65 -18.68
C LEU A 621 -1.87 -12.65 -20.03
N LEU A 622 -1.50 -13.84 -20.50
CA LEU A 622 -1.02 -14.12 -21.85
C LEU A 622 -2.14 -14.84 -22.62
N PRO A 623 -3.07 -14.10 -23.24
CA PRO A 623 -4.32 -14.66 -23.74
C PRO A 623 -4.15 -15.59 -24.93
N GLU A 624 -3.12 -15.39 -25.75
CA GLU A 624 -2.87 -16.18 -26.97
C GLU A 624 -2.37 -17.61 -26.67
N VAL A 625 -1.88 -17.82 -25.42
CA VAL A 625 -1.25 -19.07 -24.99
C VAL A 625 -1.87 -19.66 -23.73
N ASP A 626 -2.98 -19.12 -23.26
CA ASP A 626 -3.71 -19.57 -22.06
C ASP A 626 -2.80 -19.68 -20.81
N GLN A 627 -1.97 -18.65 -20.57
CA GLN A 627 -1.03 -18.64 -19.45
C GLN A 627 -1.14 -17.33 -18.65
N LEU A 628 -0.73 -17.41 -17.38
CA LEU A 628 -0.58 -16.29 -16.47
C LEU A 628 0.87 -16.19 -16.02
N ILE A 629 1.44 -14.99 -16.00
CA ILE A 629 2.64 -14.71 -15.24
C ILE A 629 2.22 -14.04 -13.94
N VAL A 630 2.49 -14.69 -12.82
CA VAL A 630 2.23 -14.18 -11.46
C VAL A 630 3.55 -13.70 -10.87
N LEU A 631 3.64 -12.41 -10.55
CA LEU A 631 4.73 -11.86 -9.74
C LEU A 631 4.31 -11.94 -8.28
N SER A 632 4.94 -12.84 -7.53
CA SER A 632 4.63 -13.06 -6.11
C SER A 632 5.05 -11.87 -5.24
N GLU A 633 4.46 -11.73 -4.07
CA GLU A 633 4.87 -10.74 -3.04
C GLU A 633 6.36 -10.91 -2.64
N PHE A 634 6.93 -12.08 -2.90
CA PHE A 634 8.30 -12.42 -2.52
C PHE A 634 9.32 -12.22 -3.66
N GLY A 635 8.86 -11.65 -4.79
CA GLY A 635 9.73 -11.35 -5.94
C GLY A 635 9.97 -12.52 -6.90
N GLU A 636 9.24 -13.63 -6.76
CA GLU A 636 9.28 -14.73 -7.72
C GLU A 636 8.28 -14.52 -8.86
N CYS A 637 8.70 -14.74 -10.08
CA CYS A 637 7.80 -14.92 -11.22
C CYS A 637 7.38 -16.38 -11.32
N VAL A 638 6.07 -16.62 -11.39
CA VAL A 638 5.49 -17.96 -11.49
C VAL A 638 4.62 -18.03 -12.73
N LEU A 639 4.89 -18.99 -13.59
CA LEU A 639 4.09 -19.28 -14.76
C LEU A 639 2.99 -20.27 -14.38
N VAL A 640 1.73 -19.91 -14.67
CA VAL A 640 0.54 -20.71 -14.29
C VAL A 640 -0.35 -20.86 -15.54
N ALA A 641 -0.93 -22.05 -15.74
CA ALA A 641 -1.92 -22.23 -16.78
C ALA A 641 -3.22 -21.47 -16.47
N ALA A 642 -3.74 -20.72 -17.43
CA ALA A 642 -5.02 -20.02 -17.33
C ALA A 642 -6.17 -20.97 -17.69
N GLU A 643 -6.36 -22.02 -16.88
CA GLU A 643 -7.36 -23.07 -17.10
C GLU A 643 -8.30 -23.22 -15.88
N PRO A 644 -9.60 -23.46 -16.08
CA PRO A 644 -10.56 -23.53 -14.99
C PRO A 644 -10.62 -24.88 -14.27
N THR A 645 -10.01 -25.93 -14.84
CA THR A 645 -10.10 -27.30 -14.33
C THR A 645 -9.34 -27.50 -13.05
N ALA A 646 -8.12 -26.98 -12.98
CA ALA A 646 -7.25 -27.06 -11.83
C ALA A 646 -6.16 -26.00 -11.88
N HIS A 647 -5.61 -25.63 -10.73
CA HIS A 647 -4.39 -24.85 -10.69
C HIS A 647 -3.19 -25.71 -11.12
N ARG A 648 -2.47 -25.27 -12.14
CA ARG A 648 -1.25 -25.92 -12.65
C ARG A 648 -0.14 -24.91 -12.83
N GLU A 649 0.90 -25.02 -12.03
CA GLU A 649 2.13 -24.24 -12.12
C GLU A 649 3.01 -24.87 -13.21
N LEU A 650 3.53 -24.04 -14.12
CA LEU A 650 4.31 -24.42 -15.31
C LEU A 650 5.80 -24.08 -15.16
N GLY A 651 6.16 -23.42 -14.07
CA GLY A 651 7.52 -23.06 -13.75
C GLY A 651 7.61 -21.86 -12.84
N ARG A 652 8.78 -21.69 -12.22
CA ARG A 652 9.05 -20.62 -11.25
C ARG A 652 10.46 -20.10 -11.43
N PHE A 653 10.62 -18.79 -11.29
CA PHE A 653 11.89 -18.11 -11.44
C PHE A 653 12.04 -16.99 -10.39
N PRO A 654 13.14 -16.93 -9.62
CA PRO A 654 13.42 -15.83 -8.70
C PRO A 654 13.86 -14.60 -9.48
N ALA A 655 12.98 -13.62 -9.63
CA ALA A 655 13.24 -12.43 -10.44
C ALA A 655 13.95 -11.33 -9.63
N ILE A 656 13.38 -10.92 -8.51
CA ILE A 656 13.89 -9.88 -7.61
C ILE A 656 13.74 -10.30 -6.16
N GLU A 657 14.41 -9.62 -5.24
CA GLU A 657 14.34 -9.91 -3.81
C GLU A 657 13.48 -8.89 -3.07
N GLY A 658 12.79 -9.34 -2.02
CA GLY A 658 12.02 -8.46 -1.12
C GLY A 658 10.55 -8.33 -1.48
N LYS A 659 9.87 -7.47 -0.72
CA LYS A 659 8.43 -7.23 -0.83
C LYS A 659 8.10 -6.61 -2.18
N THR A 660 7.23 -7.26 -2.95
CA THR A 660 6.91 -6.91 -4.33
C THR A 660 5.41 -6.79 -4.52
N TRP A 661 4.92 -5.56 -4.68
CA TRP A 661 3.51 -5.24 -4.92
C TRP A 661 3.26 -4.51 -6.24
N ASN A 662 4.34 -4.11 -6.94
CA ASN A 662 4.26 -3.44 -8.22
C ASN A 662 3.73 -4.39 -9.30
N HIS A 663 2.88 -3.88 -10.17
CA HIS A 663 2.39 -4.65 -11.32
C HIS A 663 3.54 -4.86 -12.32
N PRO A 664 3.80 -6.09 -12.79
CA PRO A 664 4.79 -6.35 -13.83
C PRO A 664 4.30 -5.82 -15.18
N ILE A 665 5.22 -5.64 -16.13
CA ILE A 665 4.87 -5.28 -17.52
C ILE A 665 5.60 -6.18 -18.52
N ILE A 666 5.01 -6.37 -19.68
CA ILE A 666 5.61 -7.09 -20.80
C ILE A 666 5.64 -6.18 -22.02
N ALA A 667 6.84 -6.01 -22.59
CA ALA A 667 7.03 -5.32 -23.86
C ALA A 667 7.74 -6.27 -24.84
N GLY A 668 7.05 -6.62 -25.92
CA GLY A 668 7.52 -7.69 -26.81
C GLY A 668 7.70 -9.01 -26.06
N GLN A 669 8.93 -9.49 -25.99
CA GLN A 669 9.29 -10.74 -25.27
C GLN A 669 10.03 -10.50 -23.95
N THR A 670 10.03 -9.27 -23.45
CA THR A 670 10.74 -8.90 -22.23
C THR A 670 9.75 -8.57 -21.13
N LEU A 671 9.91 -9.23 -19.99
CA LEU A 671 9.21 -8.95 -18.74
C LEU A 671 10.04 -7.98 -17.92
N PHE A 672 9.46 -6.88 -17.51
CA PHE A 672 10.07 -5.92 -16.57
C PHE A 672 9.33 -5.99 -15.24
N VAL A 673 10.11 -6.11 -14.19
CA VAL A 673 9.62 -6.19 -12.81
C VAL A 673 10.38 -5.19 -11.92
N ARG A 674 9.71 -4.71 -10.90
CA ARG A 674 10.32 -3.90 -9.85
C ARG A 674 9.62 -4.08 -8.52
N ASN A 675 10.30 -3.66 -7.47
CA ASN A 675 9.70 -3.39 -6.15
C ASN A 675 10.26 -2.06 -5.58
N GLY A 676 10.22 -1.87 -4.29
CA GLY A 676 10.78 -0.69 -3.63
C GLY A 676 12.32 -0.65 -3.55
N GLU A 677 13.02 -1.66 -4.06
CA GLU A 677 14.45 -1.86 -3.84
C GLU A 677 15.22 -2.25 -5.09
N GLU A 678 14.60 -3.03 -5.97
CA GLU A 678 15.22 -3.61 -7.17
C GLU A 678 14.30 -3.52 -8.38
N ALA A 679 14.93 -3.48 -9.55
CA ALA A 679 14.28 -3.64 -10.84
C ALA A 679 15.06 -4.62 -11.71
N ALA A 680 14.37 -5.37 -12.56
CA ALA A 680 14.98 -6.32 -13.47
C ALA A 680 14.23 -6.40 -14.81
N ALA A 681 14.99 -6.72 -15.88
CA ALA A 681 14.46 -7.14 -17.17
C ALA A 681 14.78 -8.61 -17.39
N LEU A 682 13.77 -9.36 -17.79
CA LEU A 682 13.84 -10.80 -18.01
C LEU A 682 13.39 -11.12 -19.43
N LYS A 683 14.23 -11.75 -20.22
CA LYS A 683 13.84 -12.30 -21.52
C LYS A 683 13.05 -13.59 -21.30
N LEU A 684 11.82 -13.65 -21.82
CA LEU A 684 10.87 -14.74 -21.59
C LEU A 684 11.06 -15.93 -22.54
N VAL A 685 11.57 -15.68 -23.74
CA VAL A 685 11.84 -16.68 -24.78
C VAL A 685 13.26 -16.56 -25.29
N ARG A 686 13.80 -17.65 -25.82
CA ARG A 686 15.17 -17.68 -26.33
C ARG A 686 15.38 -16.87 -27.61
#